data_58bd0901bc5ea84151ed8dd6ba749ecb
#
_entry.id   58bd0901bc5ea84151ed8dd6ba749ecb
#
_cell.length_a   1.000
_cell.length_b   1.000
_cell.length_c   1.000
_cell.angle_alpha   90.00
_cell.angle_beta   90.00
_cell.angle_gamma   90.00
#
_symmetry.space_group_name_H-M   'P 1'
#
loop_
_entity.id
_entity.type
_entity.pdbx_description
1 polymer ?
#
loop_
_entity_poly.entity_id
_entity_poly.type
_entity_poly.pdbx_seq_one_letter_code
_entity_poly.pdbx_strand_id
1 'polypeptide(L)'
;MDISQVLSELDNLFVEQNQKNIEEFLAKHREEAQKEEDYGSLLILCNETIGFYRETGEYQKSIEMCHKALELASSMKLEGSIPYATTLLNAANAHRAAGLLQESLDLYMQVFPVYEKQLAPDNMYYANLYNNISLLYQEMQEYGKAKEELLKALKISSANQDTEFEIAVTHANLANTCMQLGEDSEAKEYALKAIAMFEEQRIDDAHYSAALSALGSLYYKEGDYEKAVKTMEKSRDCVARYLGKNNIQYERLSDNISLIRKKLSTEPEEAGLKGLELCRRYYEEFGKPMIAEKFPEYENRIAVGLVGKGSDCFGFDDEQSRDHDFGPRFVMWVTKETYEQIGEALQQAYEELPKSFLGTTRIETFHGRDRAGVMVIEDFYKSLTGINDISDIGVTKWLEAQEYELAAAVNGEVFCDEEGIFTKWRKELLAYYPKEVWYRRIAQECALFSQNGQYNLPRMRKRGQLVAAELAKAECIRHAMKLAFLLERKYAPHDKWLFKGLQELEEGEGLLADACNRVEQEGDSVTRLIEKLSLLSVREEQEGEMALLIETLAVIFAAALEELGIVGHADAYLDANTEEILIKSDALINAGEERIDGLSLMIAKAEFEAFDKVQNEGGRASCQNNWPTFKVMRMSQYKTWDEEMLLQYLADFKINYSKGRNMIEEKYARMMASTAPDEYAKFADKLPTISDEKRAIMEEIIRLQVQWMEEFALEYPGLAENARLIHTSEDMPYDTSYETYLRGELGTYSDKMLELYGRYIVEHAKSGTNVAREIMWNTVQFYGYKSFEEAVAKSH
;
A
#
# COMPACT_ATOMS: atom_id res chain seq x y z
N MET A 1 29.18 41.78 48.64
CA MET A 1 29.10 40.30 48.74
C MET A 1 30.41 39.70 48.26
N ASP A 2 30.95 38.64 48.93
CA ASP A 2 32.07 37.87 48.38
C ASP A 2 31.51 36.77 47.42
N ILE A 3 31.41 37.11 46.16
CA ILE A 3 30.79 36.21 45.11
C ILE A 3 31.61 34.94 44.93
N SER A 4 32.95 35.00 45.11
CA SER A 4 33.78 33.79 44.89
C SER A 4 33.52 32.73 45.97
N GLN A 5 33.29 33.15 47.22
CA GLN A 5 32.94 32.25 48.33
C GLN A 5 31.54 31.69 48.10
N VAL A 6 30.56 32.49 47.62
CA VAL A 6 29.17 32.06 47.32
C VAL A 6 29.17 31.04 46.23
N LEU A 7 29.96 31.21 45.15
CA LEU A 7 30.06 30.24 44.07
C LEU A 7 30.68 28.93 44.51
N SER A 8 31.72 28.98 45.38
CA SER A 8 32.34 27.76 45.93
C SER A 8 31.38 26.99 46.85
N GLU A 9 30.53 27.68 47.61
CA GLU A 9 29.46 27.03 48.39
C GLU A 9 28.37 26.46 47.52
N LEU A 10 28.01 27.11 46.40
CA LEU A 10 27.08 26.64 45.42
C LEU A 10 27.58 25.35 44.76
N ASP A 11 28.86 25.30 44.36
CA ASP A 11 29.48 24.11 43.78
C ASP A 11 29.37 22.88 44.69
N ASN A 12 29.60 23.09 46.02
CA ASN A 12 29.42 22.00 46.98
C ASN A 12 27.97 21.51 47.08
N LEU A 13 26.99 22.40 46.98
CA LEU A 13 25.56 22.04 46.95
C LEU A 13 25.19 21.23 45.69
N PHE A 14 25.77 21.55 44.54
CA PHE A 14 25.59 20.75 43.31
C PHE A 14 26.11 19.32 43.49
N VAL A 15 27.23 19.13 44.19
CA VAL A 15 27.76 17.78 44.50
C VAL A 15 26.79 17.00 45.40
N GLU A 16 26.08 17.67 46.34
CA GLU A 16 25.08 17.03 47.21
C GLU A 16 23.76 16.67 46.51
N GLN A 17 23.55 17.14 45.28
CA GLN A 17 22.36 16.88 44.42
C GLN A 17 20.99 17.19 45.04
N ASN A 18 20.92 18.14 45.96
CA ASN A 18 19.66 18.55 46.59
C ASN A 18 19.10 19.81 45.93
N GLN A 19 18.27 19.60 44.92
CA GLN A 19 17.69 20.68 44.10
C GLN A 19 16.99 21.77 44.93
N LYS A 20 16.27 21.39 45.94
CA LYS A 20 15.54 22.37 46.81
C LYS A 20 16.52 23.29 47.55
N ASN A 21 17.59 22.75 48.10
CA ASN A 21 18.60 23.54 48.78
C ASN A 21 19.31 24.50 47.83
N ILE A 22 19.58 24.09 46.60
CA ILE A 22 20.20 24.94 45.57
C ILE A 22 19.27 26.10 45.19
N GLU A 23 17.98 25.83 44.92
CA GLU A 23 17.00 26.87 44.57
C GLU A 23 16.88 27.94 45.73
N GLU A 24 16.75 27.46 46.98
CA GLU A 24 16.66 28.34 48.15
C GLU A 24 17.96 29.15 48.35
N PHE A 25 19.10 28.53 48.13
CA PHE A 25 20.42 29.18 48.23
C PHE A 25 20.58 30.29 47.18
N LEU A 26 20.30 29.99 45.92
CA LEU A 26 20.37 30.98 44.84
C LEU A 26 19.39 32.12 45.04
N ALA A 27 18.16 31.83 45.47
CA ALA A 27 17.15 32.88 45.75
C ALA A 27 17.60 33.80 46.87
N LYS A 28 18.11 33.26 47.98
CA LYS A 28 18.63 34.02 49.16
C LYS A 28 19.74 34.96 48.72
N HIS A 29 20.76 34.45 48.05
CA HIS A 29 21.94 35.29 47.74
C HIS A 29 21.66 36.32 46.65
N ARG A 30 20.71 36.06 45.73
CA ARG A 30 20.22 37.12 44.81
C ARG A 30 19.48 38.21 45.53
N GLU A 31 18.66 37.90 46.53
CA GLU A 31 17.99 38.91 47.37
C GLU A 31 19.00 39.73 48.23
N GLU A 32 20.03 39.09 48.75
CA GLU A 32 21.11 39.73 49.45
C GLU A 32 21.89 40.69 48.52
N ALA A 33 22.32 40.25 47.36
CA ALA A 33 23.04 41.06 46.37
C ALA A 33 22.19 42.26 45.91
N GLN A 34 20.89 42.09 45.79
CA GLN A 34 19.98 43.17 45.41
C GLN A 34 19.81 44.17 46.50
N LYS A 35 19.75 43.77 47.80
CA LYS A 35 19.68 44.68 48.98
C LYS A 35 20.97 45.46 49.20
N GLU A 36 22.11 44.84 48.86
CA GLU A 36 23.43 45.52 48.98
C GLU A 36 23.73 46.35 47.70
N GLU A 37 22.84 46.45 46.76
CA GLU A 37 23.05 47.12 45.47
C GLU A 37 24.30 46.61 44.71
N ASP A 38 24.72 45.36 45.00
CA ASP A 38 25.79 44.66 44.26
C ASP A 38 25.31 44.00 43.01
N TYR A 39 25.05 44.80 41.98
CA TYR A 39 24.49 44.37 40.70
C TYR A 39 25.42 43.47 39.92
N GLY A 40 26.75 43.53 40.17
CA GLY A 40 27.71 42.65 39.54
C GLY A 40 27.52 41.18 39.99
N SER A 41 27.52 41.00 41.36
CA SER A 41 27.26 39.70 41.98
C SER A 41 25.83 39.21 41.64
N LEU A 42 24.85 40.10 41.62
CA LEU A 42 23.47 39.77 41.24
C LEU A 42 23.38 39.22 39.81
N LEU A 43 24.08 39.81 38.83
CA LEU A 43 24.09 39.32 37.45
C LEU A 43 24.72 37.94 37.35
N ILE A 44 25.80 37.67 38.07
CA ILE A 44 26.44 36.35 38.12
C ILE A 44 25.46 35.31 38.69
N LEU A 45 24.81 35.60 39.80
CA LEU A 45 23.82 34.71 40.43
C LEU A 45 22.58 34.50 39.56
N CYS A 46 22.17 35.48 38.76
CA CYS A 46 21.11 35.31 37.79
C CYS A 46 21.56 34.32 36.69
N ASN A 47 22.79 34.41 36.19
CA ASN A 47 23.33 33.47 35.22
C ASN A 47 23.41 32.04 35.77
N GLU A 48 23.88 31.85 37.02
CA GLU A 48 23.84 30.52 37.67
C GLU A 48 22.42 29.99 37.83
N THR A 49 21.46 30.85 38.13
CA THR A 49 20.04 30.46 38.23
C THR A 49 19.44 30.06 36.90
N ILE A 50 19.85 30.71 35.81
CA ILE A 50 19.45 30.30 34.43
C ILE A 50 19.93 28.89 34.17
N GLY A 51 21.20 28.59 34.48
CA GLY A 51 21.79 27.25 34.32
C GLY A 51 21.07 26.23 35.20
N PHE A 52 20.84 26.50 36.45
CA PHE A 52 20.13 25.61 37.37
C PHE A 52 18.72 25.24 36.86
N TYR A 53 17.89 26.22 36.48
CA TYR A 53 16.54 25.93 35.98
C TYR A 53 16.54 25.20 34.63
N ARG A 54 17.52 25.46 33.78
CA ARG A 54 17.71 24.69 32.53
C ARG A 54 18.00 23.22 32.82
N GLU A 55 18.90 22.93 33.76
CA GLU A 55 19.30 21.56 34.10
C GLU A 55 18.22 20.78 34.85
N THR A 56 17.39 21.49 35.63
CA THR A 56 16.26 20.85 36.31
C THR A 56 15.00 20.71 35.45
N GLY A 57 15.02 21.19 34.20
CA GLY A 57 13.88 21.11 33.28
C GLY A 57 12.82 22.19 33.49
N GLU A 58 13.10 23.16 34.36
CA GLU A 58 12.19 24.30 34.67
C GLU A 58 12.35 25.41 33.62
N TYR A 59 12.17 25.06 32.35
CA TYR A 59 12.51 25.94 31.21
C TYR A 59 11.83 27.29 31.24
N GLN A 60 10.57 27.35 31.66
CA GLN A 60 9.84 28.62 31.77
C GLN A 60 10.49 29.57 32.78
N LYS A 61 10.88 29.05 33.96
CA LYS A 61 11.58 29.83 34.97
C LYS A 61 12.97 30.27 34.50
N SER A 62 13.66 29.40 33.73
CA SER A 62 14.93 29.73 33.10
C SER A 62 14.82 30.93 32.16
N ILE A 63 13.81 30.90 31.26
CA ILE A 63 13.55 32.02 30.32
C ILE A 63 13.18 33.31 31.04
N GLU A 64 12.32 33.25 32.07
CA GLU A 64 11.98 34.43 32.89
C GLU A 64 13.23 35.04 33.58
N MET A 65 14.15 34.18 34.01
CA MET A 65 15.42 34.63 34.60
C MET A 65 16.36 35.23 33.55
N CYS A 66 16.36 34.71 32.31
CA CYS A 66 17.08 35.30 31.18
C CYS A 66 16.64 36.76 30.93
N HIS A 67 15.34 37.02 30.88
CA HIS A 67 14.82 38.38 30.72
C HIS A 67 15.30 39.32 31.85
N LYS A 68 15.22 38.87 33.11
CA LYS A 68 15.70 39.65 34.26
C LYS A 68 17.19 39.92 34.19
N ALA A 69 18.00 38.92 33.82
CA ALA A 69 19.45 39.05 33.71
C ALA A 69 19.86 40.02 32.57
N LEU A 70 19.19 39.96 31.44
CA LEU A 70 19.43 40.86 30.30
C LEU A 70 18.98 42.31 30.60
N GLU A 71 17.84 42.50 31.25
CA GLU A 71 17.37 43.80 31.72
C GLU A 71 18.35 44.41 32.76
N LEU A 72 18.82 43.59 33.71
CA LEU A 72 19.81 43.99 34.68
C LEU A 72 21.13 44.42 34.00
N ALA A 73 21.64 43.59 33.09
CA ALA A 73 22.87 43.90 32.34
C ALA A 73 22.74 45.19 31.50
N SER A 74 21.58 45.43 30.91
CA SER A 74 21.28 46.66 30.18
C SER A 74 21.19 47.87 31.11
N SER A 75 20.55 47.73 32.28
CA SER A 75 20.50 48.82 33.27
C SER A 75 21.90 49.21 33.77
N MET A 76 22.81 48.27 33.85
CA MET A 76 24.22 48.44 34.16
C MET A 76 25.04 49.00 32.99
N LYS A 77 24.44 49.20 31.82
CA LYS A 77 25.13 49.65 30.58
C LYS A 77 26.25 48.73 30.13
N LEU A 78 26.03 47.43 30.26
CA LEU A 78 26.99 46.40 29.87
C LEU A 78 26.87 45.93 28.41
N GLU A 79 25.95 46.52 27.65
CA GLU A 79 25.79 46.14 26.23
C GLU A 79 27.15 46.27 25.49
N GLY A 80 27.50 45.20 24.79
CA GLY A 80 28.79 45.09 24.07
C GLY A 80 29.98 44.71 24.96
N SER A 81 29.77 44.32 26.23
CA SER A 81 30.81 43.77 27.11
C SER A 81 30.76 42.21 27.17
N ILE A 82 31.89 41.62 27.62
CA ILE A 82 31.93 40.14 27.78
C ILE A 82 30.89 39.63 28.78
N PRO A 83 30.64 40.27 29.98
CA PRO A 83 29.55 39.81 30.85
C PRO A 83 28.17 39.84 30.20
N TYR A 84 27.91 40.81 29.31
CA TYR A 84 26.65 40.84 28.53
C TYR A 84 26.57 39.67 27.53
N ALA A 85 27.66 39.43 26.83
CA ALA A 85 27.77 38.30 25.88
C ALA A 85 27.59 36.92 26.59
N THR A 86 28.13 36.79 27.82
CA THR A 86 27.94 35.60 28.65
C THR A 86 26.45 35.41 29.00
N THR A 87 25.77 36.50 29.37
CA THR A 87 24.33 36.45 29.66
C THR A 87 23.51 36.09 28.39
N LEU A 88 23.86 36.65 27.22
CA LEU A 88 23.23 36.26 25.92
C LEU A 88 23.45 34.78 25.62
N LEU A 89 24.64 34.26 25.88
CA LEU A 89 24.98 32.84 25.64
C LEU A 89 24.17 31.92 26.56
N ASN A 90 24.05 32.27 27.85
CA ASN A 90 23.23 31.55 28.82
C ASN A 90 21.74 31.59 28.43
N ALA A 91 21.26 32.76 27.99
CA ALA A 91 19.90 32.91 27.49
C ALA A 91 19.66 32.08 26.23
N ALA A 92 20.62 32.05 25.29
CA ALA A 92 20.54 31.20 24.09
C ALA A 92 20.45 29.72 24.43
N ASN A 93 21.29 29.25 25.39
CA ASN A 93 21.25 27.87 25.88
C ASN A 93 19.91 27.53 26.56
N ALA A 94 19.32 28.44 27.29
CA ALA A 94 18.01 28.26 27.92
C ALA A 94 16.88 28.16 26.89
N HIS A 95 16.88 29.02 25.88
CA HIS A 95 15.91 28.97 24.77
C HIS A 95 16.06 27.68 23.98
N ARG A 96 17.27 27.21 23.67
CA ARG A 96 17.53 25.94 23.03
C ARG A 96 16.93 24.80 23.85
N ALA A 97 17.20 24.73 25.15
CA ALA A 97 16.67 23.70 26.03
C ALA A 97 15.13 23.71 26.12
N ALA A 98 14.51 24.88 25.96
CA ALA A 98 13.06 25.05 25.89
C ALA A 98 12.46 24.72 24.51
N GLY A 99 13.26 24.35 23.50
CA GLY A 99 12.82 24.07 22.13
C GLY A 99 12.53 25.32 21.27
N LEU A 100 12.89 26.52 21.78
CA LEU A 100 12.76 27.81 21.07
C LEU A 100 14.00 28.03 20.19
N LEU A 101 14.15 27.20 19.13
CA LEU A 101 15.40 27.06 18.41
C LEU A 101 15.77 28.31 17.62
N GLN A 102 14.79 29.02 17.04
CA GLN A 102 15.05 30.23 16.25
C GLN A 102 15.47 31.40 17.18
N GLU A 103 14.81 31.58 18.29
CA GLU A 103 15.12 32.59 19.28
C GLU A 103 16.52 32.36 19.89
N SER A 104 16.86 31.08 20.12
CA SER A 104 18.20 30.69 20.55
C SER A 104 19.27 31.08 19.53
N LEU A 105 19.02 30.81 18.24
CA LEU A 105 19.95 31.21 17.15
C LEU A 105 20.15 32.73 17.13
N ASP A 106 19.06 33.49 17.23
CA ASP A 106 19.10 34.95 17.20
C ASP A 106 19.90 35.52 18.39
N LEU A 107 19.82 34.88 19.57
CA LEU A 107 20.63 35.23 20.74
C LEU A 107 22.11 34.89 20.54
N TYR A 108 22.45 33.70 20.02
CA TYR A 108 23.85 33.37 19.70
C TYR A 108 24.47 34.36 18.70
N MET A 109 23.70 34.76 17.68
CA MET A 109 24.18 35.70 16.68
C MET A 109 24.48 37.09 17.26
N GLN A 110 23.86 37.49 18.37
CA GLN A 110 24.16 38.71 19.04
C GLN A 110 25.47 38.67 19.83
N VAL A 111 26.01 37.49 20.12
CA VAL A 111 27.29 37.33 20.81
C VAL A 111 28.49 37.70 19.92
N PHE A 112 28.41 37.31 18.62
CA PHE A 112 29.52 37.53 17.70
C PHE A 112 30.01 38.96 17.61
N PRO A 113 29.19 40.03 17.43
CA PRO A 113 29.65 41.39 17.37
C PRO A 113 30.37 41.87 18.65
N VAL A 114 30.01 41.28 19.80
CA VAL A 114 30.67 41.59 21.08
C VAL A 114 32.04 40.95 21.10
N TYR A 115 32.18 39.70 20.72
CA TYR A 115 33.44 38.99 20.67
C TYR A 115 34.40 39.59 19.65
N GLU A 116 33.91 39.91 18.45
CA GLU A 116 34.72 40.56 17.38
C GLU A 116 35.34 41.91 17.84
N LYS A 117 34.65 42.63 18.69
CA LYS A 117 35.11 43.90 19.23
C LYS A 117 36.06 43.76 20.41
N GLN A 118 35.92 42.71 21.24
CA GLN A 118 36.57 42.58 22.54
C GLN A 118 37.66 41.52 22.58
N LEU A 119 37.67 40.53 21.67
CA LEU A 119 38.51 39.35 21.74
C LEU A 119 39.32 39.16 20.46
N ALA A 120 40.50 38.54 20.58
CA ALA A 120 41.24 38.06 19.43
C ALA A 120 40.52 36.88 18.75
N PRO A 121 40.65 36.68 17.44
CA PRO A 121 39.90 35.64 16.70
C PRO A 121 40.20 34.21 17.12
N ASP A 122 41.28 33.97 17.83
CA ASP A 122 41.72 32.67 18.35
C ASP A 122 41.37 32.47 19.82
N ASN A 123 40.60 33.38 20.41
CA ASN A 123 40.17 33.28 21.80
C ASN A 123 39.21 32.12 22.03
N MET A 124 39.39 31.39 23.12
CA MET A 124 38.58 30.21 23.46
C MET A 124 37.06 30.48 23.63
N TYR A 125 36.65 31.68 23.90
CA TYR A 125 35.22 32.04 23.94
C TYR A 125 34.54 31.76 22.60
N TYR A 126 35.23 31.88 21.48
CA TYR A 126 34.69 31.51 20.19
C TYR A 126 34.53 29.99 20.03
N ALA A 127 35.49 29.20 20.54
CA ALA A 127 35.37 27.75 20.53
C ALA A 127 34.13 27.27 21.29
N ASN A 128 33.91 27.83 22.47
CA ASN A 128 32.74 27.55 23.31
C ASN A 128 31.43 27.99 22.61
N LEU A 129 31.42 29.14 21.97
CA LEU A 129 30.26 29.63 21.21
C LEU A 129 29.93 28.69 20.02
N TYR A 130 30.93 28.28 19.23
CA TYR A 130 30.77 27.37 18.14
C TYR A 130 30.29 25.97 18.59
N ASN A 131 30.79 25.44 19.69
CA ASN A 131 30.28 24.20 20.27
C ASN A 131 28.81 24.31 20.67
N ASN A 132 28.37 25.42 21.29
CA ASN A 132 26.98 25.63 21.67
C ASN A 132 26.07 25.77 20.44
N ILE A 133 26.49 26.52 19.40
CA ILE A 133 25.76 26.67 18.16
C ILE A 133 25.65 25.32 17.41
N SER A 134 26.67 24.49 17.50
CA SER A 134 26.62 23.16 16.86
C SER A 134 25.54 22.28 17.49
N LEU A 135 25.35 22.34 18.82
CA LEU A 135 24.26 21.62 19.50
C LEU A 135 22.88 22.12 19.04
N LEU A 136 22.73 23.44 18.82
CA LEU A 136 21.51 23.99 18.24
C LEU A 136 21.25 23.47 16.83
N TYR A 137 22.25 23.48 15.97
CA TYR A 137 22.11 22.95 14.61
C TYR A 137 21.81 21.43 14.58
N GLN A 138 22.34 20.66 15.55
CA GLN A 138 21.97 19.25 15.71
C GLN A 138 20.48 19.10 16.05
N GLU A 139 19.95 19.90 16.97
CA GLU A 139 18.53 19.91 17.33
C GLU A 139 17.62 20.39 16.16
N MET A 140 18.11 21.31 15.32
CA MET A 140 17.47 21.70 14.04
C MET A 140 17.62 20.66 12.94
N GLN A 141 18.32 19.56 13.17
CA GLN A 141 18.67 18.51 12.19
C GLN A 141 19.55 19.01 11.03
N GLU A 142 20.20 20.16 11.20
CA GLU A 142 21.13 20.75 10.22
C GLU A 142 22.58 20.27 10.48
N TYR A 143 22.77 18.94 10.44
CA TYR A 143 24.02 18.31 10.86
C TYR A 143 25.25 18.75 10.08
N GLY A 144 25.11 19.11 8.81
CA GLY A 144 26.20 19.70 8.00
C GLY A 144 26.72 20.99 8.59
N LYS A 145 25.83 21.94 8.99
CA LYS A 145 26.21 23.18 9.65
C LYS A 145 26.79 22.92 11.04
N ALA A 146 26.23 21.97 11.77
CA ALA A 146 26.78 21.58 13.07
C ALA A 146 28.24 21.11 12.95
N LYS A 147 28.57 20.29 11.95
CA LYS A 147 29.96 19.84 11.69
C LYS A 147 30.87 20.99 11.35
N GLU A 148 30.43 21.98 10.53
CA GLU A 148 31.23 23.15 10.19
C GLU A 148 31.58 23.98 11.44
N GLU A 149 30.62 24.22 12.33
CA GLU A 149 30.86 24.97 13.56
C GLU A 149 31.80 24.21 14.50
N LEU A 150 31.65 22.91 14.64
CA LEU A 150 32.54 22.09 15.45
C LEU A 150 33.99 22.06 14.93
N LEU A 151 34.19 22.06 13.62
CA LEU A 151 35.52 22.13 13.01
C LEU A 151 36.19 23.50 13.29
N LYS A 152 35.39 24.60 13.32
CA LYS A 152 35.90 25.93 13.76
C LYS A 152 36.30 25.90 15.22
N ALA A 153 35.49 25.31 16.08
CA ALA A 153 35.78 25.15 17.52
C ALA A 153 37.07 24.35 17.70
N LEU A 154 37.20 23.19 17.04
CA LEU A 154 38.36 22.32 17.13
C LEU A 154 39.65 23.03 16.65
N LYS A 155 39.59 23.85 15.61
CA LYS A 155 40.72 24.61 15.09
C LYS A 155 41.20 25.63 16.13
N ILE A 156 40.30 26.30 16.83
CA ILE A 156 40.67 27.30 17.85
C ILE A 156 41.24 26.60 19.07
N SER A 157 40.57 25.59 19.60
CA SER A 157 41.01 24.86 20.78
C SER A 157 42.39 24.22 20.54
N SER A 158 42.63 23.63 19.36
CA SER A 158 43.92 23.01 19.04
C SER A 158 45.09 24.01 18.89
N ALA A 159 44.79 25.29 18.73
CA ALA A 159 45.80 26.37 18.64
C ALA A 159 46.17 26.99 20.03
N ASN A 160 45.41 26.67 21.05
CA ASN A 160 45.61 27.19 22.41
C ASN A 160 46.24 26.12 23.31
N GLN A 161 46.78 26.57 24.46
CA GLN A 161 47.38 25.69 25.47
C GLN A 161 46.34 25.38 26.57
N ASP A 162 46.50 24.26 27.26
CA ASP A 162 45.64 23.83 28.36
C ASP A 162 44.15 23.70 27.92
N THR A 163 43.86 23.16 26.71
CA THR A 163 42.52 23.03 26.11
C THR A 163 42.16 21.58 25.80
N GLU A 164 42.79 20.63 26.39
CA GLU A 164 42.60 19.20 26.17
C GLU A 164 41.16 18.77 26.46
N PHE A 165 40.53 19.39 27.48
CA PHE A 165 39.13 19.13 27.81
C PHE A 165 38.18 19.62 26.69
N GLU A 166 38.33 20.84 26.24
CA GLU A 166 37.53 21.44 25.19
C GLU A 166 37.68 20.72 23.86
N ILE A 167 38.90 20.22 23.57
CA ILE A 167 39.17 19.39 22.40
C ILE A 167 38.43 18.06 22.50
N ALA A 168 38.45 17.42 23.68
CA ALA A 168 37.74 16.15 23.92
C ALA A 168 36.22 16.34 23.78
N VAL A 169 35.65 17.40 24.34
CA VAL A 169 34.23 17.76 24.16
C VAL A 169 33.87 17.97 22.69
N THR A 170 34.72 18.72 21.98
CA THR A 170 34.46 18.96 20.52
C THR A 170 34.55 17.68 19.72
N HIS A 171 35.48 16.79 20.04
CA HIS A 171 35.55 15.46 19.40
C HIS A 171 34.31 14.60 19.72
N ALA A 172 33.78 14.61 20.92
CA ALA A 172 32.56 13.90 21.31
C ALA A 172 31.36 14.42 20.51
N ASN A 173 31.23 15.73 20.36
CA ASN A 173 30.17 16.35 19.56
C ASN A 173 30.33 16.06 18.07
N LEU A 174 31.55 16.05 17.51
CA LEU A 174 31.84 15.66 16.14
C LEU A 174 31.47 14.19 15.89
N ALA A 175 31.79 13.29 16.83
CA ALA A 175 31.44 11.88 16.73
C ALA A 175 29.90 11.70 16.54
N ASN A 176 29.11 12.36 17.39
CA ASN A 176 27.64 12.33 17.28
C ASN A 176 27.15 12.92 15.96
N THR A 177 27.69 14.08 15.56
CA THR A 177 27.28 14.77 14.32
C THR A 177 27.59 13.96 13.08
N CYS A 178 28.81 13.40 12.97
CA CYS A 178 29.21 12.53 11.86
C CYS A 178 28.37 11.24 11.81
N MET A 179 28.01 10.68 12.95
CA MET A 179 27.10 9.52 13.00
C MET A 179 25.73 9.84 12.42
N GLN A 180 25.19 11.03 12.68
CA GLN A 180 23.91 11.47 12.09
C GLN A 180 24.00 11.77 10.59
N LEU A 181 25.18 12.15 10.10
CA LEU A 181 25.47 12.32 8.68
C LEU A 181 25.72 11.00 7.93
N GLY A 182 25.81 9.87 8.65
CA GLY A 182 26.19 8.58 8.07
C GLY A 182 27.68 8.42 7.77
N GLU A 183 28.51 9.32 8.29
CA GLU A 183 29.97 9.31 8.14
C GLU A 183 30.63 8.45 9.22
N ASP A 184 30.23 7.18 9.29
CA ASP A 184 30.52 6.28 10.42
C ASP A 184 32.03 6.09 10.68
N SER A 185 32.89 6.15 9.67
CA SER A 185 34.36 6.04 9.82
C SER A 185 34.94 7.26 10.55
N GLU A 186 34.52 8.47 10.18
CA GLU A 186 34.95 9.71 10.85
C GLU A 186 34.38 9.78 12.28
N ALA A 187 33.10 9.41 12.43
CA ALA A 187 32.45 9.35 13.74
C ALA A 187 33.21 8.47 14.71
N LYS A 188 33.67 7.29 14.25
CA LYS A 188 34.46 6.35 15.06
C LYS A 188 35.83 6.91 15.44
N GLU A 189 36.49 7.58 14.51
CA GLU A 189 37.79 8.22 14.77
C GLU A 189 37.64 9.32 15.85
N TYR A 190 36.65 10.19 15.73
CA TYR A 190 36.40 11.25 16.70
C TYR A 190 35.98 10.69 18.06
N ALA A 191 35.12 9.67 18.12
CA ALA A 191 34.73 9.04 19.36
C ALA A 191 35.94 8.45 20.11
N LEU A 192 36.80 7.73 19.40
CA LEU A 192 38.02 7.16 20.00
C LEU A 192 38.98 8.23 20.53
N LYS A 193 39.17 9.33 19.79
CA LYS A 193 39.98 10.47 20.26
C LYS A 193 39.40 11.10 21.52
N ALA A 194 38.11 11.38 21.54
CA ALA A 194 37.44 11.91 22.71
C ALA A 194 37.60 11.02 23.94
N ILE A 195 37.32 9.73 23.78
CA ILE A 195 37.42 8.72 24.84
C ILE A 195 38.85 8.67 25.41
N ALA A 196 39.86 8.60 24.54
CA ALA A 196 41.27 8.56 24.99
C ALA A 196 41.64 9.79 25.82
N MET A 197 41.21 10.99 25.41
CA MET A 197 41.50 12.25 26.14
C MET A 197 40.79 12.32 27.50
N PHE A 198 39.51 11.89 27.57
CA PHE A 198 38.78 11.84 28.85
C PHE A 198 39.37 10.81 29.80
N GLU A 199 39.81 9.65 29.33
CA GLU A 199 40.45 8.61 30.13
C GLU A 199 41.81 9.08 30.68
N GLU A 200 42.60 9.79 29.86
CA GLU A 200 43.89 10.36 30.28
C GLU A 200 43.72 11.38 31.39
N GLN A 201 42.68 12.23 31.26
CA GLN A 201 42.39 13.28 32.26
C GLN A 201 41.59 12.74 33.46
N ARG A 202 41.12 11.48 33.42
CA ARG A 202 40.25 10.84 34.43
C ARG A 202 38.96 11.62 34.69
N ILE A 203 38.33 12.11 33.59
CA ILE A 203 37.09 12.85 33.65
C ILE A 203 35.93 11.92 33.32
N ASP A 204 34.95 11.87 34.23
CA ASP A 204 33.68 11.18 34.08
C ASP A 204 32.56 12.21 34.02
N ASP A 205 32.10 12.56 32.81
CA ASP A 205 31.04 13.54 32.62
C ASP A 205 30.07 13.11 31.49
N ALA A 206 29.13 14.00 31.18
CA ALA A 206 28.16 13.81 30.14
C ALA A 206 28.79 13.61 28.75
N HIS A 207 29.88 14.31 28.43
CA HIS A 207 30.54 14.24 27.12
C HIS A 207 31.29 12.93 26.92
N TYR A 208 31.95 12.43 27.98
CA TYR A 208 32.57 11.11 27.95
C TYR A 208 31.55 10.00 27.75
N SER A 209 30.44 10.07 28.50
CA SER A 209 29.33 9.13 28.31
C SER A 209 28.76 9.19 26.90
N ALA A 210 28.57 10.39 26.30
CA ALA A 210 28.10 10.58 24.94
C ALA A 210 29.05 9.97 23.89
N ALA A 211 30.39 10.17 24.06
CA ALA A 211 31.38 9.60 23.18
C ALA A 211 31.38 8.07 23.24
N LEU A 212 31.26 7.48 24.44
CA LEU A 212 31.13 6.03 24.63
C LEU A 212 29.82 5.50 23.99
N SER A 213 28.70 6.21 24.17
CA SER A 213 27.43 5.84 23.54
C SER A 213 27.49 5.85 22.01
N ALA A 214 28.13 6.89 21.44
CA ALA A 214 28.33 6.96 19.99
C ALA A 214 29.18 5.78 19.47
N LEU A 215 30.31 5.50 20.15
CA LEU A 215 31.17 4.37 19.79
C LEU A 215 30.44 3.02 19.94
N GLY A 216 29.64 2.84 21.00
CA GLY A 216 28.83 1.65 21.19
C GLY A 216 27.78 1.46 20.10
N SER A 217 27.16 2.54 19.65
CA SER A 217 26.21 2.52 18.53
C SER A 217 26.88 2.19 17.20
N LEU A 218 28.10 2.66 16.96
CA LEU A 218 28.89 2.33 15.77
C LEU A 218 29.30 0.86 15.76
N TYR A 219 29.75 0.30 16.89
CA TYR A 219 30.00 -1.14 17.00
C TYR A 219 28.77 -1.99 16.76
N TYR A 220 27.60 -1.51 17.21
CA TYR A 220 26.33 -2.18 16.92
C TYR A 220 26.02 -2.21 15.42
N LYS A 221 26.19 -1.08 14.72
CA LYS A 221 26.03 -1.01 13.25
C LYS A 221 27.02 -1.92 12.51
N GLU A 222 28.25 -2.06 13.01
CA GLU A 222 29.26 -2.95 12.46
C GLU A 222 29.01 -4.44 12.75
N GLY A 223 27.99 -4.77 13.57
CA GLY A 223 27.69 -6.15 13.99
C GLY A 223 28.61 -6.68 15.11
N ASP A 224 29.51 -5.86 15.67
CA ASP A 224 30.38 -6.24 16.79
C ASP A 224 29.62 -6.00 18.12
N TYR A 225 28.65 -6.86 18.37
CA TYR A 225 27.75 -6.73 19.52
C TYR A 225 28.47 -6.87 20.87
N GLU A 226 29.56 -7.65 20.95
CA GLU A 226 30.33 -7.77 22.18
C GLU A 226 31.01 -6.44 22.58
N LYS A 227 31.67 -5.77 21.61
CA LYS A 227 32.23 -4.46 21.84
C LYS A 227 31.15 -3.40 22.08
N ALA A 228 30.02 -3.47 21.39
CA ALA A 228 28.89 -2.58 21.59
C ALA A 228 28.39 -2.64 23.03
N VAL A 229 28.10 -3.84 23.57
CA VAL A 229 27.68 -4.02 24.97
C VAL A 229 28.73 -3.47 25.94
N LYS A 230 30.00 -3.88 25.79
CA LYS A 230 31.06 -3.45 26.69
C LYS A 230 31.26 -1.93 26.72
N THR A 231 31.13 -1.28 25.57
CA THR A 231 31.29 0.17 25.46
C THR A 231 30.07 0.91 26.02
N MET A 232 28.84 0.41 25.76
CA MET A 232 27.63 0.98 26.35
C MET A 232 27.53 0.76 27.87
N GLU A 233 28.05 -0.34 28.38
CA GLU A 233 28.17 -0.55 29.83
C GLU A 233 29.10 0.47 30.47
N LYS A 234 30.26 0.78 29.88
CA LYS A 234 31.15 1.86 30.35
C LYS A 234 30.43 3.20 30.35
N SER A 235 29.65 3.50 29.29
CA SER A 235 28.83 4.73 29.22
C SER A 235 27.80 4.79 30.36
N ARG A 236 27.04 3.70 30.57
CA ARG A 236 26.05 3.62 31.64
C ARG A 236 26.68 3.76 33.02
N ASP A 237 27.83 3.13 33.24
CA ASP A 237 28.54 3.21 34.53
C ASP A 237 29.15 4.60 34.76
N CYS A 238 29.52 5.32 33.69
CA CYS A 238 29.87 6.73 33.74
C CYS A 238 28.65 7.56 34.22
N VAL A 239 27.50 7.41 33.55
CA VAL A 239 26.24 8.09 33.93
C VAL A 239 25.88 7.81 35.39
N ALA A 240 26.05 6.55 35.85
CA ALA A 240 25.76 6.20 37.25
C ALA A 240 26.66 6.93 38.25
N ARG A 241 27.91 7.28 37.85
CA ARG A 241 28.86 8.01 38.76
C ARG A 241 28.51 9.50 38.86
N TYR A 242 28.17 10.17 37.77
CA TYR A 242 27.94 11.63 37.82
C TYR A 242 26.46 12.03 37.99
N LEU A 243 25.47 11.19 37.57
CA LEU A 243 24.03 11.50 37.71
C LEU A 243 23.26 10.55 38.64
N GLY A 244 23.91 9.46 39.09
CA GLY A 244 23.21 8.37 39.80
C GLY A 244 22.43 7.45 38.86
N LYS A 245 21.76 6.45 39.46
CA LYS A 245 21.05 5.40 38.71
C LYS A 245 19.57 5.74 38.41
N ASN A 246 19.04 6.76 39.06
CA ASN A 246 17.62 7.15 38.98
C ASN A 246 17.45 8.28 37.95
N ASN A 247 17.88 8.06 36.72
CA ASN A 247 17.70 9.05 35.67
C ASN A 247 17.44 8.37 34.29
N ILE A 248 16.82 9.11 33.38
CA ILE A 248 16.40 8.62 32.10
C ILE A 248 17.55 8.16 31.18
N GLN A 249 18.75 8.75 31.33
CA GLN A 249 19.92 8.36 30.53
C GLN A 249 20.41 6.98 30.95
N TYR A 250 20.47 6.70 32.24
CA TYR A 250 20.82 5.38 32.76
C TYR A 250 19.85 4.31 32.33
N GLU A 251 18.52 4.60 32.35
CA GLU A 251 17.48 3.69 31.92
C GLU A 251 17.61 3.38 30.40
N ARG A 252 17.75 4.42 29.58
CA ARG A 252 17.93 4.25 28.11
C ARG A 252 19.17 3.41 27.76
N LEU A 253 20.30 3.64 28.43
CA LEU A 253 21.51 2.85 28.22
C LEU A 253 21.32 1.40 28.66
N SER A 254 20.60 1.18 29.77
CA SER A 254 20.29 -0.18 30.25
C SER A 254 19.39 -0.94 29.27
N ASP A 255 18.39 -0.27 28.70
CA ASP A 255 17.51 -0.83 27.68
C ASP A 255 18.28 -1.18 26.40
N ASN A 256 19.12 -0.27 25.91
CA ASN A 256 19.97 -0.51 24.75
C ASN A 256 20.92 -1.70 24.98
N ILE A 257 21.56 -1.79 26.13
CA ILE A 257 22.43 -2.93 26.49
C ILE A 257 21.61 -4.23 26.50
N SER A 258 20.40 -4.22 27.05
CA SER A 258 19.52 -5.38 27.10
C SER A 258 19.15 -5.85 25.69
N LEU A 259 18.83 -4.91 24.79
CA LEU A 259 18.55 -5.19 23.38
C LEU A 259 19.76 -5.83 22.67
N ILE A 260 20.97 -5.27 22.88
CA ILE A 260 22.18 -5.79 22.24
C ILE A 260 22.55 -7.18 22.82
N ARG A 261 22.42 -7.36 24.13
CA ARG A 261 22.65 -8.66 24.79
C ARG A 261 21.67 -9.73 24.29
N LYS A 262 20.43 -9.36 24.02
CA LYS A 262 19.46 -10.25 23.39
C LYS A 262 19.93 -10.72 22.02
N LYS A 263 20.53 -9.84 21.21
CA LYS A 263 21.15 -10.22 19.93
C LYS A 263 22.39 -11.09 20.08
N LEU A 264 23.16 -10.92 21.14
CA LEU A 264 24.33 -11.75 21.46
C LEU A 264 23.98 -13.16 21.93
N SER A 265 22.83 -13.34 22.57
CA SER A 265 22.37 -14.61 23.14
C SER A 265 21.64 -15.50 22.14
N THR A 266 21.30 -14.99 20.97
CA THR A 266 20.70 -15.77 19.88
C THR A 266 21.82 -16.37 19.00
N GLU A 267 21.81 -17.69 18.83
CA GLU A 267 22.68 -18.32 17.83
C GLU A 267 22.41 -17.77 16.43
N PRO A 268 23.41 -17.67 15.53
CA PRO A 268 23.26 -17.01 14.21
C PRO A 268 22.11 -17.55 13.33
N GLU A 269 21.69 -18.81 13.53
CA GLU A 269 20.56 -19.42 12.82
C GLU A 269 19.18 -18.99 13.36
N GLU A 270 19.09 -18.51 14.61
CA GLU A 270 17.82 -18.18 15.27
C GLU A 270 17.48 -16.69 15.19
N ALA A 271 18.47 -15.81 15.02
CA ALA A 271 18.28 -14.35 15.01
C ALA A 271 17.51 -13.83 13.78
N GLY A 272 17.39 -14.63 12.74
CA GLY A 272 16.70 -14.30 11.49
C GLY A 272 15.34 -14.99 11.30
N LEU A 273 14.87 -15.78 12.28
CA LEU A 273 13.66 -16.58 12.09
C LEU A 273 12.42 -15.70 11.84
N LYS A 274 11.73 -15.95 10.73
CA LYS A 274 10.44 -15.32 10.43
C LYS A 274 9.38 -15.77 11.44
N GLY A 275 8.45 -14.88 11.77
CA GLY A 275 7.41 -15.15 12.77
C GLY A 275 6.58 -16.38 12.47
N LEU A 276 6.27 -16.63 11.20
CA LEU A 276 5.51 -17.81 10.77
C LEU A 276 6.27 -19.11 11.08
N GLU A 277 7.56 -19.16 10.78
CA GLU A 277 8.41 -20.33 11.06
C GLU A 277 8.63 -20.52 12.57
N LEU A 278 8.81 -19.43 13.32
CA LEU A 278 8.87 -19.47 14.78
C LEU A 278 7.60 -20.11 15.37
N CYS A 279 6.44 -19.69 14.89
CA CYS A 279 5.15 -20.17 15.34
C CYS A 279 4.90 -21.65 14.95
N ARG A 280 5.35 -22.06 13.77
CA ARG A 280 5.30 -23.46 13.33
C ARG A 280 6.14 -24.35 14.26
N ARG A 281 7.41 -24.02 14.52
CA ARG A 281 8.29 -24.77 15.43
C ARG A 281 7.72 -24.83 16.85
N TYR A 282 7.16 -23.72 17.31
CA TYR A 282 6.51 -23.66 18.61
C TYR A 282 5.29 -24.59 18.71
N TYR A 283 4.47 -24.67 17.64
CA TYR A 283 3.39 -25.64 17.57
C TYR A 283 3.91 -27.08 17.58
N GLU A 284 4.92 -27.39 16.77
CA GLU A 284 5.48 -28.75 16.68
C GLU A 284 6.06 -29.22 17.99
N GLU A 285 6.75 -28.33 18.73
CA GLU A 285 7.42 -28.69 19.98
C GLU A 285 6.47 -28.72 21.18
N PHE A 286 5.49 -27.82 21.25
CA PHE A 286 4.64 -27.71 22.43
C PHE A 286 3.16 -27.94 22.13
N GLY A 287 2.63 -27.39 21.05
CA GLY A 287 1.21 -27.43 20.72
C GLY A 287 0.73 -28.82 20.34
N LYS A 288 1.42 -29.45 19.42
CA LYS A 288 1.07 -30.80 18.93
C LYS A 288 1.12 -31.86 20.04
N PRO A 289 2.17 -31.95 20.87
CA PRO A 289 2.18 -32.87 22.02
C PRO A 289 1.08 -32.56 23.02
N MET A 290 0.79 -31.29 23.32
CA MET A 290 -0.26 -30.89 24.25
C MET A 290 -1.64 -31.34 23.78
N ILE A 291 -1.94 -31.19 22.47
CA ILE A 291 -3.21 -31.65 21.90
C ILE A 291 -3.32 -33.19 21.99
N ALA A 292 -2.26 -33.89 21.53
CA ALA A 292 -2.23 -35.35 21.52
C ALA A 292 -2.37 -35.98 22.94
N GLU A 293 -1.77 -35.33 23.97
CA GLU A 293 -1.83 -35.83 25.35
C GLU A 293 -3.14 -35.49 26.07
N LYS A 294 -3.62 -34.22 25.94
CA LYS A 294 -4.77 -33.74 26.70
C LYS A 294 -6.10 -33.90 25.96
N PHE A 295 -6.10 -33.95 24.60
CA PHE A 295 -7.30 -33.98 23.76
C PHE A 295 -7.27 -35.06 22.67
N PRO A 296 -6.84 -36.28 22.92
CA PRO A 296 -6.64 -37.31 21.88
C PRO A 296 -7.90 -37.66 21.07
N GLU A 297 -9.08 -37.52 21.67
CA GLU A 297 -10.37 -37.80 20.99
C GLU A 297 -10.80 -36.67 20.04
N TYR A 298 -10.16 -35.50 20.15
CA TYR A 298 -10.47 -34.29 19.38
C TYR A 298 -9.32 -33.85 18.46
N GLU A 299 -8.17 -34.55 18.46
CA GLU A 299 -6.98 -34.17 17.71
C GLU A 299 -7.31 -33.88 16.25
N ASN A 300 -8.09 -34.73 15.61
CA ASN A 300 -8.48 -34.58 14.20
C ASN A 300 -9.48 -33.41 13.94
N ARG A 301 -10.13 -32.89 15.00
CA ARG A 301 -11.13 -31.83 14.93
C ARG A 301 -10.56 -30.45 15.24
N ILE A 302 -9.28 -30.34 15.52
CA ILE A 302 -8.60 -29.12 15.87
C ILE A 302 -7.70 -28.73 14.69
N ALA A 303 -8.11 -27.72 13.92
CA ALA A 303 -7.22 -27.09 12.94
C ALA A 303 -6.27 -26.13 13.65
N VAL A 304 -5.00 -26.12 13.26
CA VAL A 304 -3.98 -25.28 13.90
C VAL A 304 -3.17 -24.55 12.84
N GLY A 305 -2.82 -23.29 13.11
CA GLY A 305 -2.00 -22.52 12.21
C GLY A 305 -1.77 -21.09 12.69
N LEU A 306 -1.27 -20.26 11.78
CA LEU A 306 -1.13 -18.82 11.98
C LEU A 306 -1.65 -18.11 10.73
N VAL A 307 -2.84 -17.52 10.83
CA VAL A 307 -3.57 -16.79 9.78
C VAL A 307 -4.16 -15.53 10.39
N GLY A 308 -4.17 -14.40 9.68
CA GLY A 308 -4.81 -13.18 10.17
C GLY A 308 -4.05 -11.88 9.90
N LYS A 309 -4.32 -10.87 10.73
CA LYS A 309 -3.87 -9.47 10.54
C LYS A 309 -2.39 -9.19 10.90
N GLY A 310 -1.59 -10.18 11.26
CA GLY A 310 -0.19 -10.01 11.64
C GLY A 310 0.74 -9.81 10.44
N SER A 311 1.81 -9.03 10.61
CA SER A 311 2.89 -8.95 9.60
C SER A 311 3.55 -10.31 9.37
N ASP A 312 3.69 -11.09 10.41
CA ASP A 312 4.17 -12.47 10.38
C ASP A 312 3.25 -13.41 9.58
N CYS A 313 1.92 -13.21 9.64
CA CYS A 313 0.97 -13.95 8.80
C CYS A 313 1.14 -13.64 7.30
N PHE A 314 1.62 -12.45 6.95
CA PHE A 314 1.94 -12.10 5.56
C PHE A 314 3.39 -12.43 5.16
N GLY A 315 4.25 -12.84 6.10
CA GLY A 315 5.68 -12.99 5.87
C GLY A 315 6.44 -11.66 5.76
N PHE A 316 5.80 -10.54 6.08
CA PHE A 316 6.31 -9.18 5.98
C PHE A 316 6.99 -8.70 7.26
N ASP A 317 7.12 -9.57 8.24
CA ASP A 317 7.78 -9.26 9.51
C ASP A 317 9.28 -8.98 9.31
N ASP A 318 9.73 -7.94 10.02
CA ASP A 318 11.09 -7.47 10.09
C ASP A 318 11.46 -7.12 11.56
N GLU A 319 12.64 -6.56 11.78
CA GLU A 319 13.07 -6.17 13.14
C GLU A 319 12.16 -5.12 13.78
N GLN A 320 11.58 -4.20 12.98
CA GLN A 320 10.72 -3.13 13.48
C GLN A 320 9.32 -3.63 13.81
N SER A 321 8.82 -4.62 13.08
CA SER A 321 7.48 -5.18 13.29
C SER A 321 7.38 -6.13 14.49
N ARG A 322 8.51 -6.37 15.20
CA ARG A 322 8.59 -7.24 16.38
C ARG A 322 8.31 -6.53 17.70
N ASP A 323 7.97 -5.26 17.67
CA ASP A 323 7.72 -4.42 18.85
C ASP A 323 6.38 -4.72 19.55
N HIS A 324 5.40 -5.29 18.83
CA HIS A 324 4.09 -5.65 19.36
C HIS A 324 3.50 -6.85 18.61
N ASP A 325 2.66 -7.63 19.31
CA ASP A 325 1.94 -8.80 18.77
C ASP A 325 2.82 -9.82 18.02
N PHE A 326 4.09 -9.93 18.43
CA PHE A 326 5.06 -10.88 17.90
C PHE A 326 5.46 -11.90 18.95
N GLY A 327 5.91 -13.08 18.53
CA GLY A 327 6.40 -14.13 19.42
C GLY A 327 5.74 -15.49 19.19
N PRO A 328 6.13 -16.51 19.98
CA PRO A 328 5.68 -17.88 19.80
C PRO A 328 4.19 -18.02 20.12
N ARG A 329 3.37 -18.28 19.10
CA ARG A 329 1.92 -18.45 19.21
C ARG A 329 1.37 -19.26 18.05
N PHE A 330 0.17 -19.74 18.22
CA PHE A 330 -0.66 -20.31 17.15
C PHE A 330 -2.14 -20.16 17.51
N VAL A 331 -2.98 -20.31 16.51
CA VAL A 331 -4.44 -20.35 16.67
C VAL A 331 -4.91 -21.79 16.46
N MET A 332 -5.84 -22.21 17.30
CA MET A 332 -6.56 -23.48 17.20
C MET A 332 -8.00 -23.18 16.80
N TRP A 333 -8.37 -23.61 15.59
CA TRP A 333 -9.72 -23.41 15.08
C TRP A 333 -10.53 -24.70 15.23
N VAL A 334 -11.72 -24.55 15.77
CA VAL A 334 -12.65 -25.67 16.00
C VAL A 334 -14.05 -25.29 15.53
N THR A 335 -14.89 -26.29 15.25
CA THR A 335 -16.31 -26.03 15.01
C THR A 335 -16.98 -25.54 16.28
N LYS A 336 -18.15 -24.88 16.15
CA LYS A 336 -18.92 -24.44 17.31
C LYS A 336 -19.28 -25.59 18.23
N GLU A 337 -19.64 -26.76 17.68
CA GLU A 337 -19.93 -27.96 18.46
C GLU A 337 -18.71 -28.41 19.28
N THR A 338 -17.55 -28.48 18.70
CA THR A 338 -16.31 -28.86 19.40
C THR A 338 -15.92 -27.83 20.45
N TYR A 339 -16.12 -26.53 20.15
CA TYR A 339 -15.86 -25.46 21.11
C TYR A 339 -16.72 -25.55 22.35
N GLU A 340 -18.02 -25.88 22.23
CA GLU A 340 -18.93 -26.09 23.35
C GLU A 340 -18.50 -27.26 24.24
N GLN A 341 -17.79 -28.25 23.71
CA GLN A 341 -17.32 -29.44 24.44
C GLN A 341 -15.98 -29.22 25.14
N ILE A 342 -15.01 -28.63 24.46
CA ILE A 342 -13.61 -28.57 24.94
C ILE A 342 -12.97 -27.16 24.86
N GLY A 343 -13.64 -26.15 24.30
CA GLY A 343 -13.05 -24.88 24.00
C GLY A 343 -12.35 -24.19 25.18
N GLU A 344 -13.01 -24.13 26.35
CA GLU A 344 -12.44 -23.53 27.56
C GLU A 344 -11.23 -24.33 28.08
N ALA A 345 -11.32 -25.66 28.09
CA ALA A 345 -10.26 -26.55 28.56
C ALA A 345 -9.04 -26.49 27.60
N LEU A 346 -9.30 -26.40 26.30
CA LEU A 346 -8.26 -26.26 25.27
C LEU A 346 -7.57 -24.90 25.38
N GLN A 347 -8.33 -23.82 25.63
CA GLN A 347 -7.77 -22.49 25.87
C GLN A 347 -6.88 -22.46 27.12
N GLN A 348 -7.32 -23.07 28.21
CA GLN A 348 -6.53 -23.18 29.43
C GLN A 348 -5.23 -23.96 29.18
N ALA A 349 -5.29 -25.06 28.46
CA ALA A 349 -4.11 -25.86 28.12
C ALA A 349 -3.12 -25.06 27.27
N TYR A 350 -3.61 -24.20 26.33
CA TYR A 350 -2.79 -23.29 25.56
C TYR A 350 -2.09 -22.22 26.44
N GLU A 351 -2.79 -21.70 27.44
CA GLU A 351 -2.23 -20.66 28.34
C GLU A 351 -1.14 -21.22 29.27
N GLU A 352 -1.14 -22.52 29.54
CA GLU A 352 -0.11 -23.23 30.30
C GLU A 352 1.21 -23.43 29.50
N LEU A 353 1.19 -23.28 28.16
CA LEU A 353 2.36 -23.44 27.33
C LEU A 353 3.43 -22.37 27.62
N PRO A 354 4.73 -22.67 27.39
CA PRO A 354 5.81 -21.72 27.60
C PRO A 354 5.61 -20.42 26.82
N LYS A 355 5.68 -19.27 27.50
CA LYS A 355 5.53 -17.96 26.87
C LYS A 355 6.77 -17.48 26.12
N SER A 356 7.90 -18.16 26.28
CA SER A 356 9.17 -17.86 25.61
C SER A 356 9.68 -19.09 24.87
N PHE A 357 10.13 -18.89 23.65
CA PHE A 357 10.68 -19.94 22.79
C PHE A 357 11.73 -19.34 21.83
N LEU A 358 12.88 -20.02 21.66
CA LEU A 358 14.00 -19.59 20.81
C LEU A 358 14.38 -18.12 21.06
N GLY A 359 14.55 -17.74 22.31
CA GLY A 359 14.97 -16.40 22.68
C GLY A 359 13.89 -15.29 22.51
N THR A 360 12.69 -15.65 22.01
CA THR A 360 11.58 -14.72 21.80
C THR A 360 10.48 -14.97 22.82
N THR A 361 9.94 -13.89 23.41
CA THR A 361 8.83 -13.97 24.36
C THR A 361 7.57 -13.43 23.70
N ARG A 362 6.44 -14.14 23.88
CA ARG A 362 5.13 -13.69 23.39
C ARG A 362 4.73 -12.40 24.11
N ILE A 363 4.51 -11.35 23.33
CA ILE A 363 3.99 -10.06 23.81
C ILE A 363 2.47 -10.08 23.65
N GLU A 364 1.75 -10.07 24.75
CA GLU A 364 0.29 -10.02 24.77
C GLU A 364 -0.15 -8.57 24.90
N THR A 365 -0.68 -7.99 23.82
CA THR A 365 -1.33 -6.67 23.86
C THR A 365 -2.85 -6.85 24.02
N PHE A 366 -3.54 -5.79 24.41
CA PHE A 366 -5.01 -5.80 24.49
C PHE A 366 -5.67 -6.17 23.15
N HIS A 367 -5.05 -5.74 22.04
CA HIS A 367 -5.51 -6.04 20.67
C HIS A 367 -5.02 -7.40 20.14
N GLY A 368 -4.07 -8.03 20.80
CA GLY A 368 -3.50 -9.33 20.39
C GLY A 368 -4.27 -10.57 20.88
N ARG A 369 -5.28 -10.40 21.72
CA ARG A 369 -6.04 -11.53 22.29
C ARG A 369 -6.78 -12.36 21.23
N ASP A 370 -7.17 -11.74 20.13
CA ASP A 370 -7.87 -12.38 19.01
C ASP A 370 -6.92 -13.00 17.97
N ARG A 371 -5.63 -13.14 18.29
CA ARG A 371 -4.59 -13.63 17.36
C ARG A 371 -3.89 -14.89 17.83
N ALA A 372 -4.37 -15.48 18.91
CA ALA A 372 -3.77 -16.68 19.51
C ALA A 372 -4.81 -17.42 20.35
N GLY A 373 -4.58 -18.73 20.58
CA GLY A 373 -5.49 -19.56 21.37
C GLY A 373 -6.62 -20.19 20.55
N VAL A 374 -7.78 -20.39 21.15
CA VAL A 374 -8.89 -21.16 20.58
C VAL A 374 -9.96 -20.25 19.98
N MET A 375 -10.37 -20.53 18.75
CA MET A 375 -11.41 -19.78 18.04
C MET A 375 -12.38 -20.71 17.33
N VAL A 376 -13.63 -20.30 17.24
CA VAL A 376 -14.63 -20.95 16.39
C VAL A 376 -14.35 -20.54 14.93
N ILE A 377 -14.34 -21.51 14.00
CA ILE A 377 -14.02 -21.29 12.57
C ILE A 377 -14.91 -20.20 11.96
N GLU A 378 -16.23 -20.32 12.15
CA GLU A 378 -17.19 -19.39 11.58
C GLU A 378 -17.02 -17.98 12.16
N ASP A 379 -16.75 -17.86 13.45
CA ASP A 379 -16.55 -16.57 14.12
C ASP A 379 -15.23 -15.89 13.66
N PHE A 380 -14.19 -16.68 13.42
CA PHE A 380 -12.93 -16.21 12.87
C PHE A 380 -13.17 -15.57 11.49
N TYR A 381 -13.75 -16.29 10.54
CA TYR A 381 -14.00 -15.78 9.20
C TYR A 381 -15.00 -14.61 9.20
N LYS A 382 -16.06 -14.71 10.01
CA LYS A 382 -17.02 -13.63 10.17
C LYS A 382 -16.39 -12.35 10.70
N SER A 383 -15.47 -12.44 11.65
CA SER A 383 -14.80 -11.26 12.23
C SER A 383 -13.92 -10.54 11.24
N LEU A 384 -13.34 -11.26 10.28
CA LEU A 384 -12.50 -10.71 9.22
C LEU A 384 -13.32 -10.24 8.02
N THR A 385 -14.21 -11.06 7.50
CA THR A 385 -14.82 -10.87 6.19
C THR A 385 -16.29 -10.44 6.24
N GLY A 386 -16.93 -10.55 7.41
CA GLY A 386 -18.38 -10.39 7.54
C GLY A 386 -19.21 -11.56 6.96
N ILE A 387 -18.56 -12.61 6.44
CA ILE A 387 -19.19 -13.78 5.83
C ILE A 387 -19.58 -14.77 6.94
N ASN A 388 -20.86 -15.14 6.98
CA ASN A 388 -21.38 -16.07 7.99
C ASN A 388 -21.50 -17.50 7.48
N ASP A 389 -21.62 -17.69 6.17
CA ASP A 389 -21.78 -19.00 5.52
C ASP A 389 -20.95 -19.02 4.25
N ILE A 390 -20.01 -19.96 4.20
CA ILE A 390 -19.12 -20.12 3.06
C ILE A 390 -19.81 -20.78 1.87
N SER A 391 -20.90 -21.49 2.09
CA SER A 391 -21.60 -22.23 1.03
C SER A 391 -22.48 -21.34 0.16
N ASP A 392 -22.84 -20.15 0.62
CA ASP A 392 -23.68 -19.19 -0.09
C ASP A 392 -23.23 -17.73 0.18
N ILE A 393 -22.13 -17.35 -0.43
CA ILE A 393 -21.65 -15.98 -0.37
C ILE A 393 -22.30 -15.17 -1.50
N GLY A 394 -23.42 -14.52 -1.22
CA GLY A 394 -24.07 -13.65 -2.19
C GLY A 394 -23.19 -12.47 -2.64
N VAL A 395 -23.45 -11.97 -3.85
CA VAL A 395 -22.72 -10.85 -4.47
C VAL A 395 -22.57 -9.65 -3.54
N THR A 396 -23.64 -9.29 -2.81
CA THR A 396 -23.61 -8.17 -1.85
C THR A 396 -22.55 -8.35 -0.77
N LYS A 397 -22.43 -9.56 -0.21
CA LYS A 397 -21.42 -9.86 0.82
C LYS A 397 -20.00 -9.76 0.27
N TRP A 398 -19.76 -10.24 -0.93
CA TRP A 398 -18.49 -10.07 -1.61
C TRP A 398 -18.14 -8.60 -1.84
N LEU A 399 -19.10 -7.75 -2.16
CA LEU A 399 -18.88 -6.30 -2.36
C LEU A 399 -18.67 -5.55 -1.05
N GLU A 400 -19.31 -5.96 0.06
CA GLU A 400 -19.15 -5.39 1.39
C GLU A 400 -17.80 -5.75 2.03
N ALA A 401 -17.26 -6.95 1.75
CA ALA A 401 -16.02 -7.44 2.32
C ALA A 401 -14.83 -6.55 1.91
N GLN A 402 -14.05 -6.11 2.91
CA GLN A 402 -12.84 -5.33 2.66
C GLN A 402 -11.73 -6.22 2.11
N GLU A 403 -11.08 -5.79 1.05
CA GLU A 403 -10.08 -6.59 0.35
C GLU A 403 -8.91 -7.00 1.24
N TYR A 404 -8.39 -6.08 2.06
CA TYR A 404 -7.30 -6.37 2.99
C TYR A 404 -7.70 -7.37 4.10
N GLU A 405 -8.98 -7.46 4.43
CA GLU A 405 -9.49 -8.45 5.38
C GLU A 405 -9.64 -9.82 4.73
N LEU A 406 -10.05 -9.87 3.45
CA LEU A 406 -9.99 -11.10 2.65
C LEU A 406 -8.55 -11.59 2.51
N ALA A 407 -7.60 -10.69 2.26
CA ALA A 407 -6.18 -11.02 2.23
C ALA A 407 -5.72 -11.62 3.57
N ALA A 408 -6.15 -11.05 4.71
CA ALA A 408 -5.83 -11.55 6.04
C ALA A 408 -6.51 -12.91 6.33
N ALA A 409 -7.68 -13.18 5.78
CA ALA A 409 -8.39 -14.45 5.95
C ALA A 409 -7.75 -15.63 5.20
N VAL A 410 -6.93 -15.34 4.19
CA VAL A 410 -6.30 -16.37 3.33
C VAL A 410 -4.77 -16.37 3.35
N ASN A 411 -4.14 -15.49 4.15
CA ASN A 411 -2.69 -15.44 4.31
C ASN A 411 -2.16 -16.55 5.26
N GLY A 412 -0.90 -16.46 5.62
CA GLY A 412 -0.26 -17.31 6.62
C GLY A 412 -0.30 -18.78 6.26
N GLU A 413 -0.30 -19.61 7.26
CA GLU A 413 -0.18 -21.06 7.08
C GLU A 413 -1.03 -21.87 8.06
N VAL A 414 -1.60 -22.95 7.55
CA VAL A 414 -2.29 -23.98 8.32
C VAL A 414 -1.29 -25.11 8.58
N PHE A 415 -0.95 -25.33 9.84
CA PHE A 415 0.01 -26.35 10.27
C PHE A 415 -0.62 -27.75 10.31
N CYS A 416 -1.90 -27.82 10.70
CA CYS A 416 -2.68 -29.04 10.77
C CYS A 416 -4.17 -28.74 10.56
N ASP A 417 -4.87 -29.56 9.77
CA ASP A 417 -6.35 -29.55 9.62
C ASP A 417 -6.79 -30.87 9.01
N GLU A 418 -6.87 -31.93 9.81
CA GLU A 418 -7.16 -33.29 9.33
C GLU A 418 -8.62 -33.43 8.85
N GLU A 419 -9.57 -32.81 9.52
CA GLU A 419 -10.98 -32.79 9.13
C GLU A 419 -11.24 -31.88 7.93
N GLY A 420 -10.35 -30.94 7.66
CA GLY A 420 -10.35 -30.08 6.49
C GLY A 420 -11.42 -28.97 6.49
N ILE A 421 -12.07 -28.70 7.62
CA ILE A 421 -13.17 -27.73 7.71
C ILE A 421 -12.62 -26.30 7.56
N PHE A 422 -11.56 -25.95 8.28
CA PHE A 422 -10.90 -24.65 8.13
C PHE A 422 -10.33 -24.46 6.73
N THR A 423 -9.68 -25.51 6.20
CA THR A 423 -9.13 -25.52 4.84
C THR A 423 -10.21 -25.35 3.77
N LYS A 424 -11.43 -25.87 4.00
CA LYS A 424 -12.55 -25.67 3.08
C LYS A 424 -12.92 -24.19 2.98
N TRP A 425 -13.08 -23.50 4.10
CA TRP A 425 -13.33 -22.04 4.11
C TRP A 425 -12.24 -21.28 3.35
N ARG A 426 -10.99 -21.61 3.66
CA ARG A 426 -9.83 -21.00 3.00
C ARG A 426 -9.83 -21.22 1.49
N LYS A 427 -10.12 -22.43 1.03
CA LYS A 427 -10.16 -22.77 -0.40
C LYS A 427 -11.25 -22.01 -1.16
N GLU A 428 -12.43 -21.89 -0.57
CA GLU A 428 -13.53 -21.13 -1.19
C GLU A 428 -13.18 -19.64 -1.34
N LEU A 429 -12.53 -19.03 -0.34
CA LEU A 429 -12.05 -17.65 -0.46
C LEU A 429 -10.89 -17.54 -1.45
N LEU A 430 -9.98 -18.53 -1.50
CA LEU A 430 -8.87 -18.55 -2.46
C LEU A 430 -9.32 -18.81 -3.91
N ALA A 431 -10.53 -19.34 -4.12
CA ALA A 431 -11.15 -19.39 -5.45
C ALA A 431 -11.40 -17.99 -6.04
N TYR A 432 -11.24 -16.97 -5.19
CA TYR A 432 -11.32 -15.56 -5.50
C TYR A 432 -12.75 -15.05 -5.72
N TYR A 433 -12.86 -13.78 -6.13
CA TYR A 433 -14.17 -13.17 -6.38
C TYR A 433 -14.94 -13.88 -7.50
N PRO A 434 -16.27 -14.03 -7.39
CA PRO A 434 -17.11 -14.31 -8.54
C PRO A 434 -16.87 -13.27 -9.66
N LYS A 435 -16.97 -13.69 -10.92
CA LYS A 435 -16.62 -12.87 -12.10
C LYS A 435 -17.32 -11.51 -12.10
N GLU A 436 -18.61 -11.49 -11.73
CA GLU A 436 -19.42 -10.27 -11.61
C GLU A 436 -18.90 -9.28 -10.57
N VAL A 437 -18.42 -9.77 -9.43
CA VAL A 437 -17.82 -8.95 -8.36
C VAL A 437 -16.44 -8.46 -8.78
N TRP A 438 -15.64 -9.34 -9.36
CA TRP A 438 -14.31 -9.03 -9.86
C TRP A 438 -14.35 -7.91 -10.91
N TYR A 439 -15.24 -8.00 -11.88
CA TYR A 439 -15.44 -6.97 -12.90
C TYR A 439 -15.82 -5.63 -12.26
N ARG A 440 -16.73 -5.63 -11.30
CA ARG A 440 -17.17 -4.41 -10.62
C ARG A 440 -16.05 -3.74 -9.83
N ARG A 441 -15.19 -4.54 -9.17
CA ARG A 441 -14.02 -4.02 -8.46
C ARG A 441 -12.99 -3.45 -9.43
N ILE A 442 -12.71 -4.12 -10.54
CA ILE A 442 -11.83 -3.60 -11.59
C ILE A 442 -12.36 -2.26 -12.13
N ALA A 443 -13.64 -2.19 -12.48
CA ALA A 443 -14.23 -0.92 -12.95
C ALA A 443 -14.05 0.21 -11.93
N GLN A 444 -14.25 -0.07 -10.65
CA GLN A 444 -14.05 0.90 -9.59
C GLN A 444 -12.60 1.39 -9.52
N GLU A 445 -11.61 0.49 -9.55
CA GLU A 445 -10.20 0.87 -9.46
C GLU A 445 -9.74 1.60 -10.73
N CYS A 446 -10.21 1.21 -11.92
CA CYS A 446 -9.98 1.94 -13.17
C CYS A 446 -10.52 3.39 -13.10
N ALA A 447 -11.75 3.57 -12.65
CA ALA A 447 -12.35 4.89 -12.48
C ALA A 447 -11.56 5.75 -11.49
N LEU A 448 -11.20 5.20 -10.33
CA LEU A 448 -10.49 5.93 -9.28
C LEU A 448 -9.04 6.25 -9.66
N PHE A 449 -8.34 5.34 -10.35
CA PHE A 449 -7.04 5.63 -10.93
C PHE A 449 -7.10 6.79 -11.93
N SER A 450 -8.00 6.71 -12.91
CA SER A 450 -8.20 7.78 -13.90
C SER A 450 -8.58 9.10 -13.25
N GLN A 451 -9.57 9.09 -12.36
CA GLN A 451 -10.06 10.29 -11.70
C GLN A 451 -8.94 11.01 -10.94
N ASN A 452 -8.11 10.26 -10.21
CA ASN A 452 -7.05 10.84 -9.41
C ASN A 452 -5.81 11.20 -10.25
N GLY A 453 -5.28 10.23 -11.02
CA GLY A 453 -4.03 10.38 -11.77
C GLY A 453 -4.19 11.16 -13.07
N GLN A 454 -5.10 10.69 -13.95
CA GLN A 454 -5.22 11.24 -15.30
C GLN A 454 -6.06 12.53 -15.34
N TYR A 455 -6.99 12.74 -14.40
CA TYR A 455 -7.89 13.89 -14.40
C TYR A 455 -7.58 14.93 -13.31
N ASN A 456 -7.64 14.56 -12.01
CA ASN A 456 -7.53 15.53 -10.92
C ASN A 456 -6.11 16.04 -10.72
N LEU A 457 -5.10 15.19 -10.74
CA LEU A 457 -3.71 15.56 -10.48
C LEU A 457 -3.22 16.71 -11.38
N PRO A 458 -3.30 16.63 -12.73
CA PRO A 458 -2.86 17.73 -13.58
C PRO A 458 -3.69 19.00 -13.37
N ARG A 459 -4.98 18.89 -13.06
CA ARG A 459 -5.85 20.05 -12.80
C ARG A 459 -5.53 20.75 -11.49
N MET A 460 -5.23 20.01 -10.42
CA MET A 460 -4.87 20.60 -9.13
C MET A 460 -3.50 21.28 -9.21
N ARG A 461 -2.54 20.67 -9.92
CA ARG A 461 -1.23 21.31 -10.22
C ARG A 461 -1.40 22.60 -10.98
N LYS A 462 -2.15 22.59 -12.08
CA LYS A 462 -2.42 23.81 -12.88
C LYS A 462 -3.09 24.93 -12.09
N ARG A 463 -3.83 24.58 -11.04
CA ARG A 463 -4.47 25.54 -10.11
C ARG A 463 -3.54 25.98 -8.99
N GLY A 464 -2.33 25.46 -8.88
CA GLY A 464 -1.40 25.73 -7.77
C GLY A 464 -1.84 25.11 -6.43
N GLN A 465 -2.79 24.17 -6.43
CA GLN A 465 -3.29 23.50 -5.23
C GLN A 465 -2.43 22.26 -4.92
N LEU A 466 -1.19 22.46 -4.50
CA LEU A 466 -0.18 21.42 -4.36
C LEU A 466 -0.57 20.35 -3.35
N VAL A 467 -1.22 20.69 -2.24
CA VAL A 467 -1.70 19.70 -1.24
C VAL A 467 -2.74 18.76 -1.87
N ALA A 468 -3.70 19.31 -2.63
CA ALA A 468 -4.69 18.50 -3.34
C ALA A 468 -4.05 17.65 -4.44
N ALA A 469 -2.99 18.14 -5.08
CA ALA A 469 -2.23 17.39 -6.06
C ALA A 469 -1.45 16.22 -5.44
N GLU A 470 -0.83 16.41 -4.27
CA GLU A 470 -0.17 15.30 -3.55
C GLU A 470 -1.17 14.23 -3.12
N LEU A 471 -2.34 14.62 -2.63
CA LEU A 471 -3.40 13.67 -2.29
C LEU A 471 -3.86 12.89 -3.53
N ALA A 472 -4.08 13.57 -4.65
CA ALA A 472 -4.46 12.92 -5.90
C ALA A 472 -3.38 11.96 -6.42
N LYS A 473 -2.09 12.32 -6.31
CA LYS A 473 -0.97 11.44 -6.65
C LYS A 473 -0.95 10.20 -5.76
N ALA A 474 -1.08 10.37 -4.44
CA ALA A 474 -1.08 9.26 -3.50
C ALA A 474 -2.25 8.29 -3.74
N GLU A 475 -3.45 8.83 -4.02
CA GLU A 475 -4.61 8.00 -4.37
C GLU A 475 -4.41 7.29 -5.72
N CYS A 476 -3.85 7.96 -6.74
CA CYS A 476 -3.51 7.32 -8.01
C CYS A 476 -2.57 6.11 -7.80
N ILE A 477 -1.52 6.28 -7.01
CA ILE A 477 -0.58 5.20 -6.66
C ILE A 477 -1.31 4.06 -5.93
N ARG A 478 -2.17 4.38 -4.96
CA ARG A 478 -2.94 3.37 -4.22
C ARG A 478 -3.83 2.55 -5.16
N HIS A 479 -4.58 3.22 -6.04
CA HIS A 479 -5.47 2.56 -6.99
C HIS A 479 -4.72 1.79 -8.07
N ALA A 480 -3.54 2.25 -8.50
CA ALA A 480 -2.66 1.49 -9.37
C ALA A 480 -2.25 0.15 -8.74
N MET A 481 -1.80 0.17 -7.48
CA MET A 481 -1.43 -1.05 -6.76
C MET A 481 -2.62 -2.00 -6.59
N LYS A 482 -3.78 -1.49 -6.19
CA LYS A 482 -5.00 -2.32 -6.03
C LYS A 482 -5.46 -2.93 -7.36
N LEU A 483 -5.41 -2.16 -8.44
CA LEU A 483 -5.73 -2.66 -9.76
C LEU A 483 -4.77 -3.78 -10.18
N ALA A 484 -3.48 -3.64 -9.89
CA ALA A 484 -2.50 -4.69 -10.14
C ALA A 484 -2.86 -5.99 -9.40
N PHE A 485 -3.20 -5.93 -8.12
CA PHE A 485 -3.67 -7.11 -7.36
C PHE A 485 -4.93 -7.73 -7.96
N LEU A 486 -5.91 -6.92 -8.37
CA LEU A 486 -7.15 -7.41 -8.99
C LEU A 486 -6.88 -8.13 -10.31
N LEU A 487 -5.99 -7.60 -11.15
CA LEU A 487 -5.64 -8.19 -12.44
C LEU A 487 -4.92 -9.54 -12.26
N GLU A 488 -4.05 -9.67 -11.26
CA GLU A 488 -3.38 -10.92 -10.91
C GLU A 488 -4.23 -11.87 -10.03
N ARG A 489 -5.50 -11.53 -9.79
CA ARG A 489 -6.43 -12.30 -8.96
C ARG A 489 -5.88 -12.64 -7.57
N LYS A 490 -5.32 -11.64 -6.91
CA LYS A 490 -4.87 -11.69 -5.53
C LYS A 490 -5.57 -10.62 -4.71
N TYR A 491 -5.83 -10.90 -3.44
CA TYR A 491 -6.37 -9.90 -2.53
C TYR A 491 -5.26 -8.93 -2.09
N ALA A 492 -5.50 -7.63 -2.27
CA ALA A 492 -4.57 -6.61 -1.84
C ALA A 492 -4.49 -6.55 -0.30
N PRO A 493 -3.28 -6.55 0.29
CA PRO A 493 -3.11 -6.39 1.73
C PRO A 493 -3.42 -4.96 2.18
N HIS A 494 -3.37 -4.71 3.50
CA HIS A 494 -3.54 -3.37 4.07
C HIS A 494 -2.51 -2.37 3.50
N ASP A 495 -2.89 -1.10 3.37
CA ASP A 495 -2.10 -0.02 2.74
C ASP A 495 -0.62 0.00 3.17
N LYS A 496 -0.30 -0.25 4.44
CA LYS A 496 1.08 -0.31 4.94
C LYS A 496 1.94 -1.43 4.32
N TRP A 497 1.30 -2.46 3.78
CA TRP A 497 1.94 -3.61 3.15
C TRP A 497 1.70 -3.69 1.64
N LEU A 498 0.89 -2.77 1.10
CA LEU A 498 0.40 -2.83 -0.27
C LEU A 498 1.56 -2.82 -1.29
N PHE A 499 2.53 -1.93 -1.08
CA PHE A 499 3.70 -1.84 -1.97
C PHE A 499 4.63 -3.05 -1.84
N LYS A 500 4.89 -3.51 -0.60
CA LYS A 500 5.70 -4.72 -0.37
C LYS A 500 5.05 -5.97 -0.97
N GLY A 501 3.74 -6.09 -0.82
CA GLY A 501 2.99 -7.17 -1.44
C GLY A 501 3.01 -7.11 -2.97
N LEU A 502 3.02 -5.91 -3.57
CA LEU A 502 3.16 -5.74 -5.01
C LEU A 502 4.55 -6.17 -5.50
N GLN A 503 5.61 -5.86 -4.76
CA GLN A 503 6.97 -6.33 -5.08
C GLN A 503 7.03 -7.86 -5.13
N GLU A 504 6.46 -8.55 -4.13
CA GLU A 504 6.39 -10.02 -4.12
C GLU A 504 5.50 -10.59 -5.23
N LEU A 505 4.44 -9.86 -5.61
CA LEU A 505 3.53 -10.26 -6.69
C LEU A 505 4.25 -10.30 -8.05
N GLU A 506 5.20 -9.39 -8.30
CA GLU A 506 5.96 -9.27 -9.54
C GLU A 506 7.25 -10.11 -9.58
N GLU A 507 7.67 -10.75 -8.48
CA GLU A 507 8.83 -11.68 -8.48
C GLU A 507 8.60 -12.93 -9.36
N GLY A 508 7.36 -13.18 -9.80
CA GLY A 508 6.96 -14.31 -10.65
C GLY A 508 6.66 -13.94 -12.10
N GLU A 509 6.49 -14.97 -12.94
CA GLU A 509 5.87 -14.81 -14.25
C GLU A 509 4.36 -14.56 -14.05
N GLY A 510 3.80 -13.49 -14.63
CA GLY A 510 2.39 -13.11 -14.46
C GLY A 510 1.89 -12.21 -15.58
N LEU A 511 0.59 -11.97 -15.59
CA LEU A 511 -0.10 -11.13 -16.58
C LEU A 511 0.50 -9.74 -16.69
N LEU A 512 0.84 -9.11 -15.55
CA LEU A 512 1.41 -7.76 -15.54
C LEU A 512 2.83 -7.75 -16.12
N ALA A 513 3.63 -8.79 -15.87
CA ALA A 513 4.94 -8.93 -16.49
C ALA A 513 4.83 -9.05 -18.03
N ASP A 514 3.86 -9.82 -18.52
CA ASP A 514 3.58 -9.97 -19.96
C ASP A 514 3.07 -8.66 -20.56
N ALA A 515 2.20 -7.93 -19.87
CA ALA A 515 1.69 -6.63 -20.30
C ALA A 515 2.82 -5.57 -20.33
N CYS A 516 3.71 -5.54 -19.34
CA CYS A 516 4.89 -4.66 -19.32
C CYS A 516 5.80 -4.93 -20.52
N ASN A 517 6.10 -6.20 -20.81
CA ASN A 517 6.95 -6.59 -21.94
C ASN A 517 6.37 -6.17 -23.30
N ARG A 518 5.05 -6.11 -23.45
CA ARG A 518 4.39 -5.69 -24.69
C ARG A 518 4.39 -4.19 -24.92
N VAL A 519 4.41 -3.40 -23.88
CA VAL A 519 4.35 -1.92 -23.96
C VAL A 519 5.71 -1.31 -24.37
N GLU A 520 6.75 -2.12 -24.57
CA GLU A 520 8.08 -1.71 -25.09
C GLU A 520 8.74 -0.54 -24.32
N GLN A 521 8.63 -0.48 -23.03
CA GLN A 521 9.30 0.54 -22.23
C GLN A 521 10.39 -0.11 -21.39
N GLU A 522 11.63 -0.10 -21.85
CA GLU A 522 12.90 -0.39 -21.13
C GLU A 522 12.87 -1.40 -19.96
N GLY A 523 11.91 -2.33 -19.91
CA GLY A 523 11.80 -3.36 -18.87
C GLY A 523 11.38 -2.84 -17.48
N ASP A 524 10.71 -1.70 -17.40
CA ASP A 524 10.17 -1.21 -16.13
C ASP A 524 8.91 -1.99 -15.73
N SER A 525 8.93 -2.60 -14.54
CA SER A 525 7.77 -3.23 -13.94
C SER A 525 6.79 -2.20 -13.36
N VAL A 526 5.54 -2.61 -13.08
CA VAL A 526 4.55 -1.76 -12.41
C VAL A 526 5.10 -1.23 -11.08
N THR A 527 5.75 -2.08 -10.30
CA THR A 527 6.42 -1.70 -9.04
C THR A 527 7.43 -0.57 -9.26
N ARG A 528 8.30 -0.72 -10.26
CA ARG A 528 9.33 0.29 -10.54
C ARG A 528 8.74 1.62 -11.03
N LEU A 529 7.70 1.56 -11.85
CA LEU A 529 6.98 2.77 -12.31
C LEU A 529 6.32 3.50 -11.13
N ILE A 530 5.69 2.75 -10.21
CA ILE A 530 5.08 3.31 -8.99
C ILE A 530 6.15 3.91 -8.07
N GLU A 531 7.28 3.25 -7.90
CA GLU A 531 8.40 3.76 -7.10
C GLU A 531 8.92 5.08 -7.68
N LYS A 532 9.20 5.14 -8.99
CA LYS A 532 9.57 6.38 -9.68
C LYS A 532 8.53 7.47 -9.48
N LEU A 533 7.24 7.17 -9.67
CA LEU A 533 6.15 8.12 -9.49
C LEU A 533 6.08 8.66 -8.05
N SER A 534 6.35 7.82 -7.06
CA SER A 534 6.33 8.19 -5.64
C SER A 534 7.39 9.24 -5.29
N LEU A 535 8.56 9.17 -5.93
CA LEU A 535 9.69 10.08 -5.71
C LEU A 535 9.51 11.44 -6.36
N LEU A 536 8.63 11.59 -7.35
CA LEU A 536 8.41 12.85 -8.03
C LEU A 536 7.61 13.85 -7.17
N SER A 537 8.07 15.08 -7.12
CA SER A 537 7.33 16.20 -6.52
C SER A 537 6.21 16.68 -7.44
N VAL A 538 5.08 17.11 -6.90
CA VAL A 538 3.98 17.71 -7.68
C VAL A 538 4.27 19.13 -8.18
N ARG A 539 5.50 19.60 -8.10
CA ARG A 539 5.94 20.90 -8.64
C ARG A 539 5.99 20.88 -10.17
N GLU A 540 5.85 22.06 -10.79
CA GLU A 540 5.73 22.21 -12.25
C GLU A 540 6.88 21.58 -13.06
N GLU A 541 8.09 21.62 -12.55
CA GLU A 541 9.29 21.11 -13.22
C GLU A 541 9.25 19.60 -13.55
N GLN A 542 8.40 18.83 -12.86
CA GLN A 542 8.29 17.38 -13.03
C GLN A 542 6.95 16.93 -13.65
N GLU A 543 6.21 17.87 -14.23
CA GLU A 543 4.86 17.56 -14.77
C GLU A 543 4.90 16.54 -15.91
N GLY A 544 5.79 16.71 -16.87
CA GLY A 544 5.87 15.82 -18.02
C GLY A 544 6.25 14.38 -17.66
N GLU A 545 7.20 14.22 -16.73
CA GLU A 545 7.64 12.90 -16.26
C GLU A 545 6.55 12.19 -15.47
N MET A 546 5.88 12.91 -14.59
CA MET A 546 4.77 12.36 -13.79
C MET A 546 3.60 11.90 -14.67
N ALA A 547 3.22 12.72 -15.66
CA ALA A 547 2.18 12.36 -16.62
C ALA A 547 2.58 11.12 -17.43
N LEU A 548 3.84 11.06 -17.90
CA LEU A 548 4.34 9.90 -18.65
C LEU A 548 4.25 8.61 -17.84
N LEU A 549 4.66 8.61 -16.56
CA LEU A 549 4.58 7.43 -15.71
C LEU A 549 3.15 6.96 -15.48
N ILE A 550 2.20 7.89 -15.26
CA ILE A 550 0.78 7.57 -15.10
C ILE A 550 0.20 6.99 -16.38
N GLU A 551 0.50 7.58 -17.55
CA GLU A 551 0.01 7.06 -18.83
C GLU A 551 0.65 5.71 -19.19
N THR A 552 1.93 5.50 -18.84
CA THR A 552 2.58 4.19 -19.01
C THR A 552 1.89 3.11 -18.17
N LEU A 553 1.60 3.38 -16.89
CA LEU A 553 0.82 2.48 -16.03
C LEU A 553 -0.56 2.21 -16.64
N ALA A 554 -1.24 3.25 -17.13
CA ALA A 554 -2.56 3.13 -17.74
C ALA A 554 -2.54 2.22 -18.98
N VAL A 555 -1.53 2.36 -19.85
CA VAL A 555 -1.37 1.51 -21.05
C VAL A 555 -1.10 0.05 -20.67
N ILE A 556 -0.28 -0.19 -19.64
CA ILE A 556 -0.03 -1.55 -19.14
C ILE A 556 -1.33 -2.18 -18.62
N PHE A 557 -2.09 -1.46 -17.81
CA PHE A 557 -3.37 -1.96 -17.30
C PHE A 557 -4.40 -2.15 -18.41
N ALA A 558 -4.47 -1.25 -19.39
CA ALA A 558 -5.31 -1.40 -20.56
C ALA A 558 -4.98 -2.69 -21.34
N ALA A 559 -3.70 -2.95 -21.59
CA ALA A 559 -3.25 -4.18 -22.25
C ALA A 559 -3.63 -5.44 -21.47
N ALA A 560 -3.52 -5.41 -20.14
CA ALA A 560 -3.93 -6.51 -19.28
C ALA A 560 -5.46 -6.74 -19.29
N LEU A 561 -6.27 -5.66 -19.35
CA LEU A 561 -7.73 -5.76 -19.48
C LEU A 561 -8.16 -6.40 -20.79
N GLU A 562 -7.49 -6.07 -21.91
CA GLU A 562 -7.74 -6.71 -23.21
C GLU A 562 -7.36 -8.18 -23.19
N GLU A 563 -6.20 -8.51 -22.63
CA GLU A 563 -5.71 -9.90 -22.59
C GLU A 563 -6.65 -10.82 -21.80
N LEU A 564 -7.18 -10.30 -20.68
CA LEU A 564 -8.16 -11.01 -19.87
C LEU A 564 -9.56 -11.09 -20.51
N GLY A 565 -9.79 -10.45 -21.67
CA GLY A 565 -11.10 -10.38 -22.31
C GLY A 565 -12.14 -9.58 -21.52
N ILE A 566 -11.69 -8.77 -20.56
CA ILE A 566 -12.57 -7.94 -19.72
C ILE A 566 -13.21 -6.85 -20.58
N VAL A 567 -12.43 -6.26 -21.46
CA VAL A 567 -12.91 -5.30 -22.47
C VAL A 567 -12.50 -5.75 -23.87
N GLY A 568 -13.26 -5.33 -24.87
CA GLY A 568 -12.97 -5.69 -26.26
C GLY A 568 -11.83 -4.90 -26.87
N HIS A 569 -11.74 -3.62 -26.52
CA HIS A 569 -10.64 -2.73 -26.87
C HIS A 569 -10.47 -1.72 -25.74
N ALA A 570 -9.33 -1.78 -25.07
CA ALA A 570 -9.09 -0.95 -23.90
C ALA A 570 -8.59 0.44 -24.29
N ASP A 571 -9.15 1.44 -23.64
CA ASP A 571 -8.67 2.83 -23.72
C ASP A 571 -7.63 3.07 -22.62
N ALA A 572 -6.54 3.76 -22.95
CA ALA A 572 -5.53 4.18 -21.98
C ALA A 572 -6.09 5.17 -20.93
N TYR A 573 -7.16 5.92 -21.24
CA TYR A 573 -7.95 6.61 -20.23
C TYR A 573 -8.86 5.59 -19.54
N LEU A 574 -8.37 4.99 -18.44
CA LEU A 574 -8.96 3.79 -17.86
C LEU A 574 -10.44 3.91 -17.49
N ASP A 575 -10.91 5.11 -17.13
CA ASP A 575 -12.34 5.33 -16.85
C ASP A 575 -13.24 5.07 -18.06
N ALA A 576 -12.74 5.24 -19.29
CA ALA A 576 -13.48 4.97 -20.50
C ALA A 576 -13.88 3.49 -20.66
N ASN A 577 -13.15 2.58 -20.00
CA ASN A 577 -13.43 1.13 -20.03
C ASN A 577 -14.54 0.72 -19.04
N THR A 578 -14.86 1.56 -18.09
CA THR A 578 -15.74 1.22 -16.96
C THR A 578 -17.17 0.92 -17.40
N GLU A 579 -17.69 1.60 -18.41
CA GLU A 579 -19.04 1.35 -18.94
C GLU A 579 -19.18 -0.08 -19.44
N GLU A 580 -18.24 -0.56 -20.25
CA GLU A 580 -18.25 -1.94 -20.77
C GLU A 580 -18.13 -2.97 -19.64
N ILE A 581 -17.20 -2.76 -18.70
CA ILE A 581 -16.98 -3.67 -17.57
C ILE A 581 -18.22 -3.77 -16.69
N LEU A 582 -18.87 -2.64 -16.39
CA LEU A 582 -20.08 -2.61 -15.57
C LEU A 582 -21.29 -3.25 -16.27
N ILE A 583 -21.44 -3.07 -17.58
CA ILE A 583 -22.48 -3.76 -18.36
C ILE A 583 -22.30 -5.27 -18.24
N LYS A 584 -21.09 -5.77 -18.39
CA LYS A 584 -20.76 -7.20 -18.26
C LYS A 584 -21.01 -7.70 -16.83
N SER A 585 -20.59 -6.94 -15.80
CA SER A 585 -20.86 -7.25 -14.39
C SER A 585 -22.36 -7.36 -14.12
N ASP A 586 -23.13 -6.35 -14.52
CA ASP A 586 -24.58 -6.31 -14.30
C ASP A 586 -25.30 -7.43 -15.06
N ALA A 587 -24.81 -7.80 -16.26
CA ALA A 587 -25.34 -8.90 -17.02
C ALA A 587 -25.16 -10.23 -16.28
N LEU A 588 -23.98 -10.48 -15.72
CA LEU A 588 -23.70 -11.69 -14.94
C LEU A 588 -24.54 -11.77 -13.67
N ILE A 589 -24.72 -10.65 -12.94
CA ILE A 589 -25.58 -10.59 -11.75
C ILE A 589 -27.04 -10.96 -12.10
N ASN A 590 -27.52 -10.50 -13.23
CA ASN A 590 -28.93 -10.68 -13.63
C ASN A 590 -29.21 -11.94 -14.46
N ALA A 591 -28.17 -12.65 -14.91
CA ALA A 591 -28.34 -13.85 -15.73
C ALA A 591 -28.87 -15.06 -14.92
N GLY A 592 -28.67 -15.09 -13.62
CA GLY A 592 -29.06 -16.20 -12.75
C GLY A 592 -28.11 -17.42 -12.88
N GLU A 593 -28.54 -18.55 -12.34
CA GLU A 593 -27.73 -19.78 -12.32
C GLU A 593 -27.43 -20.34 -13.72
N GLU A 594 -28.41 -20.30 -14.62
CA GLU A 594 -28.26 -20.71 -16.01
C GLU A 594 -27.75 -19.54 -16.87
N ARG A 595 -26.49 -19.17 -16.70
CA ARG A 595 -25.88 -17.95 -17.26
C ARG A 595 -26.08 -17.81 -18.77
N ILE A 596 -25.87 -18.87 -19.55
CA ILE A 596 -26.03 -18.84 -21.01
C ILE A 596 -27.47 -18.50 -21.40
N ASP A 597 -28.46 -19.12 -20.78
CA ASP A 597 -29.86 -18.86 -21.04
C ASP A 597 -30.30 -17.47 -20.60
N GLY A 598 -29.84 -17.04 -19.43
CA GLY A 598 -30.09 -15.71 -18.90
C GLY A 598 -29.52 -14.60 -19.79
N LEU A 599 -28.25 -14.70 -20.18
CA LEU A 599 -27.58 -13.75 -21.08
C LEU A 599 -28.23 -13.73 -22.46
N SER A 600 -28.51 -14.91 -23.05
CA SER A 600 -29.20 -15.03 -24.33
C SER A 600 -30.56 -14.35 -24.34
N LEU A 601 -31.32 -14.51 -23.25
CA LEU A 601 -32.63 -13.86 -23.11
C LEU A 601 -32.49 -12.33 -22.94
N MET A 602 -31.47 -11.86 -22.22
CA MET A 602 -31.19 -10.42 -22.06
C MET A 602 -30.84 -9.78 -23.41
N ILE A 603 -30.01 -10.43 -24.22
CA ILE A 603 -29.67 -9.95 -25.57
C ILE A 603 -30.90 -9.91 -26.44
N ALA A 604 -31.66 -10.99 -26.49
CA ALA A 604 -32.86 -11.08 -27.30
C ALA A 604 -33.90 -10.00 -26.95
N LYS A 605 -34.05 -9.67 -25.67
CA LYS A 605 -34.91 -8.58 -25.21
C LYS A 605 -34.40 -7.20 -25.67
N ALA A 606 -33.11 -6.94 -25.48
CA ALA A 606 -32.51 -5.65 -25.88
C ALA A 606 -32.61 -5.43 -27.39
N GLU A 607 -32.37 -6.47 -28.18
CA GLU A 607 -32.55 -6.43 -29.65
C GLU A 607 -34.02 -6.21 -30.06
N PHE A 608 -34.96 -6.89 -29.40
CA PHE A 608 -36.37 -6.68 -29.71
C PHE A 608 -36.86 -5.27 -29.41
N GLU A 609 -36.40 -4.69 -28.29
CA GLU A 609 -36.67 -3.29 -27.94
C GLU A 609 -36.09 -2.30 -28.98
N ALA A 610 -34.91 -2.59 -29.50
CA ALA A 610 -34.28 -1.81 -30.56
C ALA A 610 -34.96 -2.03 -31.91
N PHE A 611 -35.39 -3.28 -32.22
CA PHE A 611 -36.14 -3.64 -33.42
C PHE A 611 -37.51 -2.96 -33.49
N ASP A 612 -38.19 -2.85 -32.33
CA ASP A 612 -39.48 -2.15 -32.23
C ASP A 612 -39.39 -0.67 -32.68
N LYS A 613 -38.21 -0.06 -32.59
CA LYS A 613 -37.95 1.35 -32.95
C LYS A 613 -37.49 1.54 -34.41
N VAL A 614 -37.17 0.45 -35.11
CA VAL A 614 -36.80 0.54 -36.54
C VAL A 614 -37.95 1.07 -37.37
N GLN A 615 -37.68 2.10 -38.18
CA GLN A 615 -38.64 2.76 -39.04
C GLN A 615 -38.48 2.21 -40.49
N ASN A 616 -39.51 1.59 -41.00
CA ASN A 616 -39.54 1.07 -42.39
C ASN A 616 -40.34 1.98 -43.29
N GLU A 617 -39.89 2.24 -44.50
CA GLU A 617 -40.64 3.08 -45.50
C GLU A 617 -42.03 2.55 -45.83
N GLY A 618 -42.21 1.21 -45.78
CA GLY A 618 -43.53 0.56 -45.94
C GLY A 618 -44.40 0.51 -44.72
N GLY A 619 -44.02 1.23 -43.60
CA GLY A 619 -44.67 1.13 -42.32
C GLY A 619 -44.15 -0.03 -41.46
N ARG A 620 -44.76 -0.23 -40.28
CA ARG A 620 -44.33 -1.25 -39.32
C ARG A 620 -44.44 -2.67 -39.87
N ALA A 621 -43.35 -3.41 -39.78
CA ALA A 621 -43.33 -4.78 -40.23
C ALA A 621 -44.04 -5.71 -39.22
N SER A 622 -44.76 -6.75 -39.72
CA SER A 622 -45.51 -7.67 -38.86
C SER A 622 -44.64 -8.41 -37.86
N CYS A 623 -43.38 -8.69 -38.18
CA CYS A 623 -42.41 -9.35 -37.31
C CYS A 623 -42.01 -8.51 -36.09
N GLN A 624 -42.12 -7.16 -36.15
CA GLN A 624 -41.88 -6.26 -35.01
C GLN A 624 -42.95 -6.42 -33.90
N ASN A 625 -44.04 -7.13 -34.13
CA ASN A 625 -45.08 -7.43 -33.15
C ASN A 625 -45.03 -8.88 -32.65
N ASN A 626 -44.07 -9.70 -33.13
CA ASN A 626 -44.02 -11.13 -32.84
C ASN A 626 -42.82 -11.49 -31.94
N TRP A 627 -42.89 -11.09 -30.67
CA TRP A 627 -41.88 -11.44 -29.66
C TRP A 627 -41.65 -12.96 -29.56
N PRO A 628 -42.67 -13.85 -29.51
CA PRO A 628 -42.42 -15.28 -29.38
C PRO A 628 -41.50 -15.84 -30.47
N THR A 629 -41.75 -15.50 -31.73
CA THR A 629 -40.90 -15.96 -32.85
C THR A 629 -39.53 -15.32 -32.82
N PHE A 630 -39.47 -14.01 -32.56
CA PHE A 630 -38.19 -13.31 -32.42
C PHE A 630 -37.31 -13.93 -31.33
N LYS A 631 -37.92 -14.18 -30.14
CA LYS A 631 -37.25 -14.84 -29.04
C LYS A 631 -36.65 -16.19 -29.42
N VAL A 632 -37.46 -17.07 -30.05
CA VAL A 632 -37.00 -18.40 -30.47
C VAL A 632 -35.85 -18.27 -31.43
N MET A 633 -35.93 -17.44 -32.43
CA MET A 633 -34.88 -17.29 -33.45
C MET A 633 -33.56 -16.78 -32.84
N ARG A 634 -33.64 -15.76 -31.99
CA ARG A 634 -32.44 -15.19 -31.42
C ARG A 634 -31.82 -16.08 -30.33
N MET A 635 -32.63 -16.64 -29.43
CA MET A 635 -32.12 -17.55 -28.41
C MET A 635 -31.53 -18.84 -28.99
N SER A 636 -32.08 -19.38 -30.10
CA SER A 636 -31.52 -20.56 -30.78
C SER A 636 -30.09 -20.32 -31.22
N GLN A 637 -29.79 -19.13 -31.71
CA GLN A 637 -28.42 -18.71 -32.04
C GLN A 637 -27.57 -18.50 -30.82
N TYR A 638 -28.01 -17.67 -29.85
CA TYR A 638 -27.20 -17.28 -28.68
C TYR A 638 -26.88 -18.44 -27.77
N LYS A 639 -27.73 -19.46 -27.67
CA LYS A 639 -27.43 -20.67 -26.87
C LYS A 639 -26.28 -21.52 -27.42
N THR A 640 -25.82 -21.26 -28.64
CA THR A 640 -24.61 -21.90 -29.19
C THR A 640 -23.34 -21.14 -28.84
N TRP A 641 -23.46 -19.90 -28.27
CA TRP A 641 -22.34 -19.06 -27.94
C TRP A 641 -21.84 -19.32 -26.50
N ASP A 642 -20.57 -19.07 -26.25
CA ASP A 642 -20.03 -19.09 -24.90
C ASP A 642 -20.34 -17.79 -24.13
N GLU A 643 -20.02 -17.78 -22.84
CA GLU A 643 -20.27 -16.64 -21.96
C GLU A 643 -19.53 -15.38 -22.43
N GLU A 644 -18.27 -15.51 -22.90
CA GLU A 644 -17.46 -14.39 -23.34
C GLU A 644 -18.09 -13.68 -24.56
N MET A 645 -18.52 -14.44 -25.55
CA MET A 645 -19.21 -13.91 -26.74
C MET A 645 -20.49 -13.19 -26.37
N LEU A 646 -21.31 -13.81 -25.49
CA LEU A 646 -22.57 -13.21 -25.06
C LEU A 646 -22.37 -11.90 -24.31
N LEU A 647 -21.40 -11.85 -23.40
CA LEU A 647 -21.07 -10.65 -22.65
C LEU A 647 -20.52 -9.54 -23.56
N GLN A 648 -19.63 -9.89 -24.48
CA GLN A 648 -19.07 -8.91 -25.41
C GLN A 648 -20.16 -8.34 -26.33
N TYR A 649 -20.96 -9.18 -26.93
CA TYR A 649 -22.04 -8.72 -27.80
C TYR A 649 -23.05 -7.84 -27.07
N LEU A 650 -23.46 -8.23 -25.85
CA LEU A 650 -24.38 -7.45 -25.04
C LEU A 650 -23.81 -6.08 -24.67
N ALA A 651 -22.53 -6.03 -24.32
CA ALA A 651 -21.83 -4.78 -24.01
C ALA A 651 -21.76 -3.87 -25.24
N ASP A 652 -21.30 -4.41 -26.38
CA ASP A 652 -21.24 -3.68 -27.64
C ASP A 652 -22.62 -3.13 -28.03
N PHE A 653 -23.66 -3.97 -27.92
CA PHE A 653 -25.01 -3.60 -28.24
C PHE A 653 -25.53 -2.43 -27.39
N LYS A 654 -25.36 -2.52 -26.05
CA LYS A 654 -25.83 -1.48 -25.14
C LYS A 654 -25.03 -0.17 -25.29
N ILE A 655 -23.71 -0.26 -25.45
CA ILE A 655 -22.85 0.93 -25.67
C ILE A 655 -23.18 1.62 -26.98
N ASN A 656 -23.35 0.87 -28.06
CA ASN A 656 -23.75 1.47 -29.35
C ASN A 656 -25.11 2.12 -29.25
N TYR A 657 -26.06 1.44 -28.60
CA TYR A 657 -27.41 1.97 -28.43
C TYR A 657 -27.46 3.23 -27.58
N SER A 658 -26.67 3.31 -26.48
CA SER A 658 -26.56 4.52 -25.65
C SER A 658 -25.98 5.72 -26.44
N LYS A 659 -25.11 5.43 -27.42
CA LYS A 659 -24.52 6.43 -28.34
C LYS A 659 -25.43 6.76 -29.56
N GLY A 660 -26.64 6.24 -29.59
CA GLY A 660 -27.62 6.50 -30.66
C GLY A 660 -27.44 5.63 -31.91
N ARG A 661 -26.57 4.59 -31.86
CA ARG A 661 -26.40 3.66 -32.97
C ARG A 661 -27.24 2.41 -32.72
N ASN A 662 -28.29 2.22 -33.50
CA ASN A 662 -29.13 1.02 -33.45
C ASN A 662 -28.55 -0.07 -34.38
N MET A 663 -27.87 -1.07 -33.81
CA MET A 663 -27.26 -2.17 -34.55
C MET A 663 -28.27 -2.99 -35.33
N ILE A 664 -29.51 -3.08 -34.86
CA ILE A 664 -30.60 -3.80 -35.60
C ILE A 664 -31.00 -3.01 -36.85
N GLU A 665 -31.18 -1.72 -36.74
CA GLU A 665 -31.46 -0.85 -37.91
C GLU A 665 -30.31 -0.90 -38.92
N GLU A 666 -29.06 -0.81 -38.44
CA GLU A 666 -27.86 -0.92 -39.28
C GLU A 666 -27.81 -2.27 -40.03
N LYS A 667 -28.07 -3.39 -39.32
CA LYS A 667 -28.15 -4.70 -39.92
C LYS A 667 -29.11 -4.73 -41.10
N TYR A 668 -30.36 -4.30 -40.92
CA TYR A 668 -31.34 -4.26 -41.98
C TYR A 668 -30.97 -3.29 -43.10
N ALA A 669 -30.38 -2.14 -42.74
CA ALA A 669 -29.87 -1.21 -43.73
C ALA A 669 -28.78 -1.84 -44.63
N ARG A 670 -27.86 -2.60 -44.06
CA ARG A 670 -26.83 -3.34 -44.83
C ARG A 670 -27.39 -4.43 -45.71
N MET A 671 -28.47 -5.11 -45.29
CA MET A 671 -29.16 -6.12 -46.10
C MET A 671 -29.76 -5.55 -47.37
N MET A 672 -30.13 -4.26 -47.36
CA MET A 672 -30.67 -3.57 -48.54
C MET A 672 -29.67 -3.46 -49.70
N ALA A 673 -28.37 -3.67 -49.46
CA ALA A 673 -27.37 -3.68 -50.54
C ALA A 673 -27.67 -4.72 -51.60
N SER A 674 -28.32 -5.84 -51.25
CA SER A 674 -28.76 -6.90 -52.17
C SER A 674 -30.24 -6.74 -52.58
N THR A 675 -31.13 -6.47 -51.58
CA THR A 675 -32.60 -6.50 -51.84
C THR A 675 -33.17 -5.22 -52.40
N ALA A 676 -32.50 -4.06 -52.21
CA ALA A 676 -32.92 -2.74 -52.66
C ALA A 676 -31.70 -1.83 -52.93
N PRO A 677 -30.84 -2.16 -53.92
CA PRO A 677 -29.54 -1.48 -54.11
C PRO A 677 -29.67 0.02 -54.41
N ASP A 678 -30.70 0.46 -55.15
CA ASP A 678 -30.92 1.86 -55.47
C ASP A 678 -31.25 2.70 -54.21
N GLU A 679 -32.02 2.12 -53.28
CA GLU A 679 -32.34 2.76 -52.01
C GLU A 679 -31.13 2.75 -51.07
N TYR A 680 -30.40 1.61 -51.03
CA TYR A 680 -29.17 1.51 -50.23
C TYR A 680 -28.14 2.57 -50.62
N ALA A 681 -27.94 2.84 -51.89
CA ALA A 681 -26.99 3.84 -52.39
C ALA A 681 -27.26 5.24 -51.86
N LYS A 682 -28.48 5.57 -51.42
CA LYS A 682 -28.85 6.88 -50.87
C LYS A 682 -28.32 7.17 -49.48
N PHE A 683 -27.97 6.14 -48.74
CA PHE A 683 -27.50 6.26 -47.33
C PHE A 683 -26.29 5.36 -46.97
N ALA A 684 -25.76 4.61 -47.93
CA ALA A 684 -24.62 3.71 -47.70
C ALA A 684 -23.40 4.43 -47.07
N ASP A 685 -23.20 5.69 -47.43
CA ASP A 685 -22.13 6.57 -46.90
C ASP A 685 -22.34 7.01 -45.44
N LYS A 686 -23.53 6.82 -44.90
CA LYS A 686 -23.85 7.11 -43.50
C LYS A 686 -23.64 5.93 -42.57
N LEU A 687 -23.48 4.71 -43.13
CA LEU A 687 -23.20 3.52 -42.33
C LEU A 687 -21.74 3.49 -41.91
N PRO A 688 -21.40 2.89 -40.75
CA PRO A 688 -20.02 2.70 -40.34
C PRO A 688 -19.23 1.96 -41.44
N THR A 689 -18.02 2.45 -41.71
CA THR A 689 -17.14 1.85 -42.73
C THR A 689 -16.62 0.51 -42.22
N ILE A 690 -16.65 -0.50 -43.11
CA ILE A 690 -16.04 -1.81 -42.86
C ILE A 690 -14.70 -1.84 -43.56
N SER A 691 -13.59 -2.11 -42.84
CA SER A 691 -12.27 -2.24 -43.44
C SER A 691 -12.18 -3.46 -44.37
N ASP A 692 -11.22 -3.45 -45.29
CA ASP A 692 -11.03 -4.58 -46.19
C ASP A 692 -10.65 -5.87 -45.47
N GLU A 693 -9.84 -5.74 -44.36
CA GLU A 693 -9.48 -6.87 -43.49
C GLU A 693 -10.71 -7.45 -42.80
N LYS A 694 -11.53 -6.58 -42.20
CA LYS A 694 -12.78 -7.00 -41.57
C LYS A 694 -13.71 -7.70 -42.58
N ARG A 695 -13.85 -7.14 -43.78
CA ARG A 695 -14.63 -7.73 -44.83
C ARG A 695 -14.13 -9.11 -45.23
N ALA A 696 -12.82 -9.32 -45.35
CA ALA A 696 -12.25 -10.61 -45.71
C ALA A 696 -12.55 -11.68 -44.65
N ILE A 697 -12.47 -11.34 -43.37
CA ILE A 697 -12.80 -12.22 -42.23
C ILE A 697 -14.29 -12.58 -42.28
N MET A 698 -15.17 -11.59 -42.49
CA MET A 698 -16.61 -11.79 -42.57
C MET A 698 -16.97 -12.75 -43.70
N GLU A 699 -16.43 -12.57 -44.91
CA GLU A 699 -16.75 -13.42 -46.08
C GLU A 699 -16.29 -14.86 -45.88
N GLU A 700 -15.16 -15.08 -45.17
CA GLU A 700 -14.71 -16.44 -44.85
C GLU A 700 -15.64 -17.11 -43.80
N ILE A 701 -16.08 -16.37 -42.78
CA ILE A 701 -17.07 -16.89 -41.83
C ILE A 701 -18.39 -17.20 -42.53
N ILE A 702 -18.85 -16.33 -43.44
CA ILE A 702 -20.08 -16.50 -44.21
C ILE A 702 -19.98 -17.75 -45.08
N ARG A 703 -18.87 -17.92 -45.79
CA ARG A 703 -18.63 -19.08 -46.66
C ARG A 703 -18.79 -20.38 -45.89
N LEU A 704 -18.21 -20.49 -44.69
CA LEU A 704 -18.31 -21.70 -43.86
C LEU A 704 -19.74 -21.94 -43.37
N GLN A 705 -20.43 -20.92 -42.93
CA GLN A 705 -21.78 -21.07 -42.42
C GLN A 705 -22.82 -21.33 -43.54
N VAL A 706 -22.64 -20.78 -44.72
CA VAL A 706 -23.43 -21.10 -45.89
C VAL A 706 -23.26 -22.57 -46.26
N GLN A 707 -22.02 -23.05 -46.28
CA GLN A 707 -21.75 -24.47 -46.50
C GLN A 707 -22.47 -25.36 -45.47
N TRP A 708 -22.41 -25.01 -44.18
CA TRP A 708 -23.11 -25.75 -43.14
C TRP A 708 -24.64 -25.72 -43.30
N MET A 709 -25.19 -24.62 -43.75
CA MET A 709 -26.63 -24.52 -44.02
C MET A 709 -27.03 -25.37 -45.25
N GLU A 710 -26.18 -25.42 -46.29
CA GLU A 710 -26.41 -26.30 -47.44
C GLU A 710 -26.39 -27.77 -47.02
N GLU A 711 -25.42 -28.19 -46.20
CA GLU A 711 -25.33 -29.55 -45.65
C GLU A 711 -26.59 -29.90 -44.86
N PHE A 712 -27.06 -28.98 -43.98
CA PHE A 712 -28.28 -29.17 -43.23
C PHE A 712 -29.51 -29.28 -44.12
N ALA A 713 -29.62 -28.42 -45.13
CA ALA A 713 -30.74 -28.44 -46.08
C ALA A 713 -30.80 -29.73 -46.90
N LEU A 714 -29.66 -30.33 -47.24
CA LEU A 714 -29.58 -31.64 -47.90
C LEU A 714 -30.04 -32.78 -46.96
N GLU A 715 -29.73 -32.71 -45.67
CA GLU A 715 -30.11 -33.73 -44.68
C GLU A 715 -31.60 -33.63 -44.30
N TYR A 716 -32.14 -32.41 -44.17
CA TYR A 716 -33.51 -32.14 -43.72
C TYR A 716 -34.25 -31.16 -44.65
N PRO A 717 -34.53 -31.53 -45.90
CA PRO A 717 -35.12 -30.62 -46.89
C PRO A 717 -36.47 -30.05 -46.44
N GLY A 718 -37.31 -30.83 -45.71
CA GLY A 718 -38.60 -30.38 -45.24
C GLY A 718 -38.54 -29.27 -44.17
N LEU A 719 -37.44 -29.14 -43.47
CA LEU A 719 -37.20 -28.01 -42.58
C LEU A 719 -36.61 -26.81 -43.31
N ALA A 720 -35.75 -27.07 -44.31
CA ALA A 720 -35.12 -26.03 -45.11
C ALA A 720 -36.13 -25.28 -46.01
N GLU A 721 -37.17 -25.96 -46.53
CA GLU A 721 -38.24 -25.33 -47.32
C GLU A 721 -39.03 -24.22 -46.55
N ASN A 722 -39.04 -24.34 -45.21
CA ASN A 722 -39.68 -23.34 -44.35
C ASN A 722 -38.70 -22.31 -43.77
N ALA A 723 -37.40 -22.43 -44.13
CA ALA A 723 -36.35 -21.50 -43.75
C ALA A 723 -36.15 -20.41 -44.84
N ARG A 724 -35.19 -19.49 -44.57
CA ARG A 724 -34.78 -18.51 -45.59
C ARG A 724 -34.07 -19.22 -46.75
N LEU A 725 -34.14 -18.60 -47.93
CA LEU A 725 -33.24 -18.93 -49.05
C LEU A 725 -31.79 -18.88 -48.60
N ILE A 726 -30.91 -19.63 -49.17
CA ILE A 726 -29.54 -19.73 -48.64
C ILE A 726 -28.65 -18.63 -49.23
N HIS A 727 -28.67 -18.45 -50.55
CA HIS A 727 -27.70 -17.61 -51.25
C HIS A 727 -28.19 -16.21 -51.58
N THR A 728 -27.28 -15.22 -51.53
CA THR A 728 -27.54 -13.81 -51.91
C THR A 728 -28.05 -13.67 -53.35
N SER A 729 -27.67 -14.61 -54.26
CA SER A 729 -28.16 -14.63 -55.65
C SER A 729 -29.65 -14.92 -55.77
N GLU A 730 -30.27 -15.39 -54.70
CA GLU A 730 -31.69 -15.75 -54.62
C GLU A 730 -32.51 -14.63 -53.94
N ASP A 731 -31.87 -13.55 -53.49
CA ASP A 731 -32.55 -12.45 -52.83
C ASP A 731 -33.59 -11.80 -53.73
N MET A 732 -34.76 -11.51 -53.14
CA MET A 732 -35.85 -10.77 -53.82
C MET A 732 -36.20 -9.52 -53.01
N PRO A 733 -36.87 -8.52 -53.62
CA PRO A 733 -37.43 -7.43 -52.85
C PRO A 733 -38.29 -7.98 -51.71
N TYR A 734 -37.92 -7.65 -50.45
CA TYR A 734 -38.61 -8.07 -49.23
C TYR A 734 -38.37 -9.53 -48.78
N ASP A 735 -37.55 -10.32 -49.49
CA ASP A 735 -37.18 -11.66 -49.08
C ASP A 735 -35.64 -11.80 -49.09
N THR A 736 -35.03 -12.04 -47.94
CA THR A 736 -33.60 -11.98 -47.73
C THR A 736 -33.05 -13.35 -47.43
N SER A 737 -32.01 -13.78 -48.14
CA SER A 737 -31.31 -15.04 -47.92
C SER A 737 -30.58 -15.07 -46.56
N TYR A 738 -30.23 -16.28 -46.15
CA TYR A 738 -29.40 -16.53 -44.97
C TYR A 738 -28.02 -15.82 -45.09
N GLU A 739 -27.38 -15.93 -46.25
CA GLU A 739 -26.10 -15.29 -46.53
C GLU A 739 -26.16 -13.77 -46.40
N THR A 740 -27.17 -13.12 -46.97
CA THR A 740 -27.33 -11.66 -46.88
C THR A 740 -27.67 -11.21 -45.45
N TYR A 741 -28.53 -11.97 -44.75
CA TYR A 741 -28.83 -11.72 -43.34
C TYR A 741 -27.59 -11.81 -42.47
N LEU A 742 -26.76 -12.88 -42.63
CA LEU A 742 -25.53 -13.06 -41.89
C LEU A 742 -24.51 -11.96 -42.21
N ARG A 743 -24.34 -11.58 -43.46
CA ARG A 743 -23.47 -10.49 -43.89
C ARG A 743 -23.86 -9.15 -43.22
N GLY A 744 -25.15 -8.86 -43.17
CA GLY A 744 -25.70 -7.68 -42.50
C GLY A 744 -25.42 -7.69 -41.01
N GLU A 745 -25.57 -8.86 -40.36
CA GLU A 745 -25.31 -9.01 -38.92
C GLU A 745 -23.83 -8.85 -38.56
N LEU A 746 -22.94 -9.59 -39.22
CA LEU A 746 -21.51 -9.52 -39.02
C LEU A 746 -20.95 -8.12 -39.27
N GLY A 747 -21.54 -7.36 -40.19
CA GLY A 747 -21.16 -5.97 -40.44
C GLY A 747 -21.41 -5.02 -39.29
N THR A 748 -22.23 -5.40 -38.31
CA THR A 748 -22.51 -4.59 -37.10
C THR A 748 -21.59 -4.93 -35.94
N TYR A 749 -20.88 -6.05 -35.96
CA TYR A 749 -20.03 -6.50 -34.86
C TYR A 749 -18.84 -5.57 -34.67
N SER A 750 -18.36 -5.43 -33.42
CA SER A 750 -17.08 -4.86 -33.16
C SER A 750 -15.95 -5.77 -33.65
N ASP A 751 -14.72 -5.26 -33.75
CA ASP A 751 -13.59 -6.08 -34.18
C ASP A 751 -13.32 -7.21 -33.19
N LYS A 752 -13.46 -6.95 -31.89
CA LYS A 752 -13.36 -7.97 -30.85
C LYS A 752 -14.45 -9.04 -30.96
N MET A 753 -15.70 -8.63 -31.14
CA MET A 753 -16.80 -9.59 -31.32
C MET A 753 -16.61 -10.42 -32.56
N LEU A 754 -16.13 -9.84 -33.64
CA LEU A 754 -15.84 -10.59 -34.90
C LEU A 754 -14.67 -11.57 -34.71
N GLU A 755 -13.63 -11.19 -33.97
CA GLU A 755 -12.52 -12.08 -33.57
C GLU A 755 -13.03 -13.29 -32.79
N LEU A 756 -13.83 -13.05 -31.74
CA LEU A 756 -14.42 -14.10 -30.90
C LEU A 756 -15.28 -15.04 -31.75
N TYR A 757 -16.14 -14.48 -32.60
CA TYR A 757 -17.01 -15.24 -33.47
C TYR A 757 -16.22 -16.04 -34.53
N GLY A 758 -15.17 -15.44 -35.08
CA GLY A 758 -14.28 -16.14 -36.04
C GLY A 758 -13.55 -17.31 -35.38
N ARG A 759 -13.03 -17.15 -34.17
CA ARG A 759 -12.41 -18.26 -33.38
C ARG A 759 -13.43 -19.38 -33.15
N TYR A 760 -14.62 -19.04 -32.69
CA TYR A 760 -15.72 -19.96 -32.47
C TYR A 760 -16.05 -20.77 -33.75
N ILE A 761 -16.19 -20.13 -34.90
CA ILE A 761 -16.47 -20.79 -36.18
C ILE A 761 -15.32 -21.73 -36.63
N VAL A 762 -14.07 -21.29 -36.46
CA VAL A 762 -12.89 -22.10 -36.81
C VAL A 762 -12.77 -23.32 -35.89
N GLU A 763 -13.07 -23.22 -34.62
CA GLU A 763 -13.05 -24.34 -33.68
C GLU A 763 -14.12 -25.41 -34.05
N HIS A 764 -15.34 -24.94 -34.36
CA HIS A 764 -16.40 -25.83 -34.81
C HIS A 764 -16.07 -26.51 -36.17
N ALA A 765 -15.47 -25.79 -37.08
CA ALA A 765 -14.99 -26.35 -38.34
C ALA A 765 -13.92 -27.42 -38.12
N LYS A 766 -12.97 -27.20 -37.22
CA LYS A 766 -11.92 -28.18 -36.85
C LYS A 766 -12.48 -29.41 -36.15
N SER A 767 -13.50 -29.27 -35.33
CA SER A 767 -14.16 -30.37 -34.62
C SER A 767 -15.16 -31.15 -35.52
N GLY A 768 -15.45 -30.63 -36.70
CA GLY A 768 -16.48 -31.18 -37.61
C GLY A 768 -17.91 -30.95 -37.15
N THR A 769 -18.11 -29.96 -36.31
CA THR A 769 -19.42 -29.60 -35.78
C THR A 769 -20.07 -28.54 -36.68
N ASN A 770 -21.32 -28.79 -37.09
CA ASN A 770 -22.09 -27.88 -37.92
C ASN A 770 -22.96 -26.93 -37.05
N VAL A 771 -22.54 -25.68 -36.92
CA VAL A 771 -23.22 -24.67 -36.09
C VAL A 771 -24.65 -24.38 -36.60
N ALA A 772 -24.90 -24.38 -37.90
CA ALA A 772 -26.23 -24.19 -38.45
C ALA A 772 -27.20 -25.29 -37.97
N ARG A 773 -26.72 -26.56 -37.91
CA ARG A 773 -27.47 -27.69 -37.36
C ARG A 773 -27.76 -27.47 -35.84
N GLU A 774 -26.83 -26.98 -35.05
CA GLU A 774 -27.06 -26.70 -33.64
C GLU A 774 -28.12 -25.61 -33.41
N ILE A 775 -28.03 -24.52 -34.20
CA ILE A 775 -29.03 -23.45 -34.14
C ILE A 775 -30.41 -23.99 -34.50
N MET A 776 -30.52 -24.78 -35.57
CA MET A 776 -31.78 -25.41 -35.98
C MET A 776 -32.29 -26.40 -34.94
N TRP A 777 -31.36 -27.13 -34.25
CA TRP A 777 -31.75 -28.02 -33.17
C TRP A 777 -32.35 -27.25 -31.98
N ASN A 778 -31.72 -26.17 -31.55
CA ASN A 778 -32.29 -25.30 -30.53
C ASN A 778 -33.66 -24.76 -30.95
N THR A 779 -33.82 -24.36 -32.19
CA THR A 779 -35.10 -23.87 -32.74
C THR A 779 -36.19 -24.95 -32.66
N VAL A 780 -35.89 -26.17 -33.08
CA VAL A 780 -36.82 -27.31 -33.02
C VAL A 780 -37.21 -27.62 -31.56
N GLN A 781 -36.27 -27.60 -30.64
CA GLN A 781 -36.53 -27.77 -29.20
C GLN A 781 -37.43 -26.66 -28.61
N PHE A 782 -37.21 -25.40 -28.99
CA PHE A 782 -38.07 -24.29 -28.54
C PHE A 782 -39.52 -24.41 -29.02
N TYR A 783 -39.74 -25.06 -30.17
CA TYR A 783 -41.09 -25.39 -30.64
C TYR A 783 -41.65 -26.69 -30.06
N GLY A 784 -40.90 -27.33 -29.11
CA GLY A 784 -41.38 -28.50 -28.37
C GLY A 784 -41.19 -29.85 -29.05
N TYR A 785 -40.44 -29.91 -30.12
CA TYR A 785 -40.10 -31.17 -30.80
C TYR A 785 -38.89 -31.86 -30.18
N LYS A 786 -38.87 -33.17 -30.22
CA LYS A 786 -37.81 -34.00 -29.64
C LYS A 786 -36.75 -34.49 -30.62
N SER A 787 -37.01 -34.34 -31.89
CA SER A 787 -36.07 -34.66 -32.95
C SER A 787 -36.38 -33.86 -34.22
N PHE A 788 -35.43 -33.79 -35.15
CA PHE A 788 -35.64 -33.19 -36.46
C PHE A 788 -36.71 -33.93 -37.27
N GLU A 789 -36.75 -35.28 -37.18
CA GLU A 789 -37.74 -36.13 -37.87
C GLU A 789 -39.17 -35.84 -37.37
N GLU A 790 -39.34 -35.63 -36.06
CA GLU A 790 -40.62 -35.22 -35.49
C GLU A 790 -41.05 -33.87 -36.04
N ALA A 791 -40.12 -32.93 -36.08
CA ALA A 791 -40.39 -31.60 -36.61
C ALA A 791 -40.79 -31.63 -38.11
N VAL A 792 -40.05 -32.38 -38.93
CA VAL A 792 -40.42 -32.60 -40.37
C VAL A 792 -41.78 -33.21 -40.50
N ALA A 793 -42.10 -34.27 -39.73
CA ALA A 793 -43.38 -34.97 -39.81
C ALA A 793 -44.58 -34.09 -39.42
N LYS A 794 -44.40 -33.02 -38.63
CA LYS A 794 -45.45 -32.12 -38.18
C LYS A 794 -45.46 -30.76 -38.90
N SER A 795 -44.51 -30.50 -39.78
CA SER A 795 -44.42 -29.29 -40.62
C SER A 795 -45.38 -29.36 -41.83
N HIS A 796 -45.91 -30.50 -42.09
CA HIS A 796 -46.96 -30.76 -43.10
C HIS A 796 -48.31 -30.82 -42.40
#